data_3d006b31ec0212f851ad42912269fc66
#
_entry.id   3d006b31ec0212f851ad42912269fc66
#
_cell.length_a   1.000
_cell.length_b   1.000
_cell.length_c   1.000
_cell.angle_alpha   90.00
_cell.angle_beta   90.00
_cell.angle_gamma   90.00
#
_symmetry.space_group_name_H-M   'P 1'
#
loop_
_entity.id
_entity.type
_entity.pdbx_description
1 polymer ?
#
loop_
_entity_poly.entity_id
_entity_poly.type
_entity_poly.pdbx_seq_one_letter_code
_entity_poly.pdbx_strand_id
1 'polypeptide(L)'
;MRTLKLISLVGATLLAAGSPSSLAANPQSNPSPQTALIATLQSNATQKEKADACRELARVGGRDAVAPLAALLPDERLGHMARYALERIPDPAVDNAFRSALDRLTGRPLVGVIGSVGVRRDAKAVKPLARLLSNPDPETAQAAARALGSIGTPEAGRVLLAAWPPASPANRASFAEGLFRCAETLLAQGRRKDAIRLYDLLRKETESAAVRAAAWRGAMTARKTDDAVPLLREALRSNDRVVFNAGLRVLLETPAKAAADAALGEMPRLSAMDKAQVVQILAQLRDPRVMPALVALATNAEKPAVLAALRAFPEIGDPSPVPTLVSLVDHSDRELREAALESLAAMPGPEADQAILAMLNHPDPARKLTGLDLAARRRLTPAVNQINQLARHHDAQVRLAAVRRLGEMGGSAEIPPVLDWLCTARETAELEAAEQALAALCAREPNPEAAAALVAARLAQATTPQKAVLLRVLSAVGGSAALNAIRAAVKDPAPEIRAAAVRALGSWRSPEVAPDLLELAQSAGDPTLKSLALRGYLTLAGDTEVPARDRLDMCQQAAKLVEKDDEKRLLLGVLSGMNSPAAVGLIEPFLDQPAIQEEACTAIVGLAEKLLQGKQAAKVAGRLVAPLEKVARVTSKADLARRATELVNRAKAAGA
;
A
#
# COMPACT_ATOMS: atom_id res chain seq x y z
N MET A 1 -1.32 14.33 28.07
CA MET A 1 -2.06 15.18 29.03
C MET A 1 -3.52 15.15 28.66
N ARG A 2 -4.35 14.49 29.43
CA ARG A 2 -5.74 14.82 29.83
C ARG A 2 -6.28 13.61 30.59
N THR A 3 -6.23 13.76 31.88
CA THR A 3 -6.81 12.92 32.94
C THR A 3 -8.33 13.09 32.95
N LEU A 4 -9.07 12.00 32.97
CA LEU A 4 -10.47 11.99 33.35
C LEU A 4 -10.61 11.26 34.68
N LYS A 5 -11.05 12.04 35.69
CA LYS A 5 -11.39 11.58 37.03
C LYS A 5 -12.79 10.94 36.99
N LEU A 6 -12.91 9.77 37.60
CA LEU A 6 -14.19 9.20 38.03
C LEU A 6 -14.62 9.85 39.34
N ILE A 7 -15.83 10.33 39.38
CA ILE A 7 -16.52 10.81 40.57
C ILE A 7 -17.41 9.69 41.07
N SER A 8 -17.12 9.30 42.32
CA SER A 8 -17.95 8.47 43.19
C SER A 8 -19.10 9.30 43.75
N LEU A 9 -20.33 8.79 43.69
CA LEU A 9 -21.43 9.34 44.45
C LEU A 9 -22.08 8.24 45.30
N VAL A 10 -21.84 8.32 46.59
CA VAL A 10 -22.58 7.59 47.65
C VAL A 10 -23.80 8.40 47.97
N GLY A 11 -24.95 7.76 48.02
CA GLY A 11 -26.19 8.33 48.48
C GLY A 11 -26.93 7.36 49.39
N ALA A 12 -26.85 7.63 50.68
CA ALA A 12 -27.63 6.96 51.71
C ALA A 12 -28.92 7.76 52.01
N THR A 13 -30.04 7.10 52.15
CA THR A 13 -31.22 7.61 52.90
C THR A 13 -32.10 6.41 53.31
N LEU A 14 -32.15 6.09 54.55
CA LEU A 14 -33.08 6.42 55.65
C LEU A 14 -34.37 5.61 55.65
N LEU A 15 -34.49 4.93 56.82
CA LEU A 15 -35.57 4.13 57.34
C LEU A 15 -36.93 4.89 57.45
N ALA A 16 -38.01 4.12 57.23
CA ALA A 16 -39.25 4.35 57.94
C ALA A 16 -39.93 3.01 58.28
N ALA A 17 -40.19 2.83 59.57
CA ALA A 17 -40.83 1.67 60.15
C ALA A 17 -42.33 1.71 59.94
N GLY A 18 -42.96 0.56 59.78
CA GLY A 18 -44.40 0.35 59.82
C GLY A 18 -44.72 -1.14 59.95
N SER A 19 -45.05 -1.61 61.12
CA SER A 19 -45.56 -2.95 61.45
C SER A 19 -47.10 -2.95 61.54
N PRO A 20 -47.75 -4.10 61.79
CA PRO A 20 -47.91 -5.27 60.92
C PRO A 20 -49.48 -5.52 60.73
N SER A 21 -49.80 -6.31 59.72
CA SER A 21 -51.11 -6.99 59.70
C SER A 21 -50.93 -8.38 59.08
N SER A 22 -51.17 -9.35 59.89
CA SER A 22 -51.28 -10.77 59.57
C SER A 22 -52.39 -11.06 58.58
N LEU A 23 -52.06 -11.68 57.48
CA LEU A 23 -53.00 -12.56 56.75
C LEU A 23 -52.16 -13.74 56.23
N ALA A 24 -52.34 -14.90 56.82
CA ALA A 24 -51.82 -16.15 56.38
C ALA A 24 -52.44 -16.47 54.98
N ALA A 25 -51.62 -16.32 53.95
CA ALA A 25 -51.86 -16.96 52.66
C ALA A 25 -50.80 -18.02 52.47
N ASN A 26 -51.21 -19.23 52.31
CA ASN A 26 -50.42 -20.40 51.98
C ASN A 26 -49.71 -20.14 50.62
N PRO A 27 -48.42 -20.00 50.52
CA PRO A 27 -47.75 -19.91 49.23
C PRO A 27 -47.54 -21.33 48.71
N GLN A 28 -48.39 -21.75 47.80
CA GLN A 28 -47.91 -22.72 46.80
C GLN A 28 -46.77 -21.99 46.05
N SER A 29 -45.56 -22.15 46.58
CA SER A 29 -44.36 -21.62 45.95
C SER A 29 -44.21 -22.34 44.60
N ASN A 30 -44.46 -21.61 43.50
CA ASN A 30 -43.97 -22.03 42.20
C ASN A 30 -42.50 -22.44 42.35
N PRO A 31 -42.13 -23.65 41.98
CA PRO A 31 -40.74 -24.08 42.13
C PRO A 31 -39.83 -23.05 41.42
N SER A 32 -38.71 -22.68 42.07
CA SER A 32 -37.78 -21.76 41.43
C SER A 32 -37.43 -22.27 40.03
N PRO A 33 -37.13 -21.42 39.05
CA PRO A 33 -36.75 -21.83 37.71
C PRO A 33 -35.67 -22.92 37.72
N GLN A 34 -34.74 -22.85 38.67
CA GLN A 34 -33.69 -23.88 38.87
C GLN A 34 -34.31 -25.23 39.28
N THR A 35 -35.26 -25.27 40.20
CA THR A 35 -35.88 -26.50 40.69
C THR A 35 -36.64 -27.27 39.57
N ALA A 36 -37.37 -26.52 38.74
CA ALA A 36 -38.03 -27.11 37.57
C ALA A 36 -37.05 -27.72 36.55
N LEU A 37 -35.94 -27.03 36.27
CA LEU A 37 -34.87 -27.51 35.37
C LEU A 37 -34.17 -28.75 35.94
N ILE A 38 -33.91 -28.78 37.23
CA ILE A 38 -33.34 -29.94 37.91
C ILE A 38 -34.30 -31.15 37.81
N ALA A 39 -35.60 -30.96 38.01
CA ALA A 39 -36.61 -32.03 37.86
C ALA A 39 -36.63 -32.57 36.42
N THR A 40 -36.48 -31.69 35.41
CA THR A 40 -36.33 -32.15 33.99
C THR A 40 -35.11 -33.03 33.80
N LEU A 41 -33.96 -32.71 34.38
CA LEU A 41 -32.75 -33.55 34.27
C LEU A 41 -32.95 -34.94 34.91
N GLN A 42 -33.71 -35.01 35.98
CA GLN A 42 -33.95 -36.23 36.74
C GLN A 42 -35.14 -37.08 36.21
N SER A 43 -35.94 -36.53 35.31
CA SER A 43 -37.09 -37.18 34.72
C SER A 43 -36.74 -38.02 33.49
N ASN A 44 -37.77 -38.67 32.91
CA ASN A 44 -37.67 -39.32 31.60
C ASN A 44 -37.81 -38.37 30.41
N ALA A 45 -37.49 -37.07 30.59
CA ALA A 45 -37.52 -36.09 29.54
C ALA A 45 -36.59 -36.47 28.37
N THR A 46 -36.90 -35.97 27.20
CA THR A 46 -36.11 -36.23 25.99
C THR A 46 -34.70 -35.70 26.08
N GLN A 47 -33.78 -36.20 25.29
CA GLN A 47 -32.40 -35.72 25.24
C GLN A 47 -32.35 -34.21 24.95
N LYS A 48 -33.23 -33.70 24.07
CA LYS A 48 -33.34 -32.27 23.76
C LYS A 48 -33.75 -31.46 24.97
N GLU A 49 -34.80 -31.88 25.66
CA GLU A 49 -35.26 -31.15 26.87
C GLU A 49 -34.20 -31.12 27.96
N LYS A 50 -33.47 -32.22 28.18
CA LYS A 50 -32.37 -32.28 29.13
C LYS A 50 -31.19 -31.37 28.69
N ALA A 51 -30.88 -31.32 27.38
CA ALA A 51 -29.86 -30.42 26.87
C ALA A 51 -30.24 -28.95 27.05
N ASP A 52 -31.50 -28.59 26.78
CA ASP A 52 -32.04 -27.25 27.00
C ASP A 52 -32.04 -26.89 28.50
N ALA A 53 -32.40 -27.82 29.38
CA ALA A 53 -32.28 -27.63 30.84
C ALA A 53 -30.83 -27.38 31.27
N CYS A 54 -29.84 -28.11 30.75
CA CYS A 54 -28.42 -27.87 31.00
C CYS A 54 -28.03 -26.43 30.56
N ARG A 55 -28.48 -25.98 29.39
CA ARG A 55 -28.19 -24.64 28.86
C ARG A 55 -28.73 -23.53 29.77
N GLU A 56 -29.97 -23.72 30.25
CA GLU A 56 -30.55 -22.72 31.15
C GLU A 56 -29.91 -22.78 32.55
N LEU A 57 -29.56 -23.98 33.07
CA LEU A 57 -28.82 -24.13 34.31
C LEU A 57 -27.42 -23.47 34.27
N ALA A 58 -26.83 -23.33 33.09
CA ALA A 58 -25.60 -22.53 32.94
C ALA A 58 -25.78 -21.07 33.28
N ARG A 59 -27.03 -20.54 33.27
CA ARG A 59 -27.38 -19.14 33.55
C ARG A 59 -27.91 -18.94 34.98
N VAL A 60 -28.75 -19.87 35.44
CA VAL A 60 -29.48 -19.72 36.69
C VAL A 60 -29.11 -20.78 37.75
N GLY A 61 -28.27 -21.76 37.41
CA GLY A 61 -27.91 -22.87 38.27
C GLY A 61 -27.01 -22.41 39.45
N GLY A 62 -27.28 -22.97 40.59
CA GLY A 62 -26.45 -22.86 41.80
C GLY A 62 -26.06 -24.24 42.30
N ARG A 63 -25.71 -24.30 43.61
CA ARG A 63 -25.23 -25.52 44.27
C ARG A 63 -26.08 -26.76 44.08
N ASP A 64 -27.42 -26.60 44.13
CA ASP A 64 -28.37 -27.71 44.05
C ASP A 64 -28.39 -28.36 42.67
N ALA A 65 -28.04 -27.60 41.62
CA ALA A 65 -27.91 -28.13 40.26
C ALA A 65 -26.63 -28.96 40.03
N VAL A 66 -25.65 -28.89 40.92
CA VAL A 66 -24.32 -29.53 40.70
C VAL A 66 -24.45 -31.05 40.66
N ALA A 67 -25.13 -31.69 41.62
CA ALA A 67 -25.25 -33.14 41.68
C ALA A 67 -26.07 -33.72 40.50
N PRO A 68 -27.24 -33.16 40.14
CA PRO A 68 -27.95 -33.57 38.94
C PRO A 68 -27.20 -33.46 37.62
N LEU A 69 -26.45 -32.33 37.45
CA LEU A 69 -25.58 -32.14 36.28
C LEU A 69 -24.40 -33.11 36.28
N ALA A 70 -23.77 -33.33 37.44
CA ALA A 70 -22.63 -34.24 37.57
C ALA A 70 -23.00 -35.69 37.25
N ALA A 71 -24.25 -36.11 37.52
CA ALA A 71 -24.76 -37.40 37.15
C ALA A 71 -24.79 -37.64 35.63
N LEU A 72 -24.85 -36.60 34.83
CA LEU A 72 -24.83 -36.66 33.36
C LEU A 72 -23.41 -36.66 32.76
N LEU A 73 -22.34 -36.48 33.54
CA LEU A 73 -20.97 -36.45 33.03
C LEU A 73 -20.53 -37.73 32.31
N PRO A 74 -21.01 -38.94 32.69
CA PRO A 74 -20.72 -40.20 31.95
C PRO A 74 -21.46 -40.31 30.63
N ASP A 75 -22.53 -39.54 30.43
CA ASP A 75 -23.40 -39.66 29.24
C ASP A 75 -22.68 -39.07 28.01
N GLU A 76 -22.51 -39.89 26.97
CA GLU A 76 -21.81 -39.48 25.74
C GLU A 76 -22.51 -38.35 24.99
N ARG A 77 -23.84 -38.24 25.11
CA ARG A 77 -24.65 -37.26 24.38
C ARG A 77 -24.94 -36.02 25.18
N LEU A 78 -25.11 -36.12 26.50
CA LEU A 78 -25.45 -34.99 27.38
C LEU A 78 -24.25 -34.49 28.22
N GLY A 79 -23.20 -35.30 28.38
CA GLY A 79 -22.05 -34.96 29.21
C GLY A 79 -21.40 -33.63 28.85
N HIS A 80 -21.35 -33.27 27.58
CA HIS A 80 -20.83 -32.00 27.13
C HIS A 80 -21.74 -30.80 27.54
N MET A 81 -23.04 -30.97 27.54
CA MET A 81 -23.99 -29.94 28.01
C MET A 81 -23.93 -29.78 29.52
N ALA A 82 -23.79 -30.90 30.23
CA ALA A 82 -23.61 -30.90 31.70
C ALA A 82 -22.31 -30.16 32.09
N ARG A 83 -21.20 -30.44 31.42
CA ARG A 83 -19.93 -29.71 31.62
C ARG A 83 -20.09 -28.23 31.34
N TYR A 84 -20.70 -27.83 30.21
CA TYR A 84 -20.96 -26.43 29.88
C TYR A 84 -21.73 -25.70 30.99
N ALA A 85 -22.73 -26.36 31.60
CA ALA A 85 -23.45 -25.76 32.73
C ALA A 85 -22.59 -25.69 33.98
N LEU A 86 -21.93 -26.78 34.35
CA LEU A 86 -21.09 -26.84 35.55
C LEU A 86 -19.92 -25.83 35.49
N GLU A 87 -19.28 -25.64 34.34
CA GLU A 87 -18.19 -24.68 34.20
C GLU A 87 -18.58 -23.26 34.60
N ARG A 88 -19.87 -22.90 34.43
CA ARG A 88 -20.40 -21.57 34.68
C ARG A 88 -20.96 -21.37 36.11
N ILE A 89 -21.28 -22.46 36.80
CA ILE A 89 -21.78 -22.40 38.17
C ILE A 89 -20.63 -22.01 39.11
N PRO A 90 -20.69 -20.86 39.82
CA PRO A 90 -19.58 -20.38 40.65
C PRO A 90 -19.57 -21.00 42.05
N ASP A 91 -19.83 -22.31 42.17
CA ASP A 91 -19.86 -23.03 43.45
C ASP A 91 -18.69 -24.04 43.54
N PRO A 92 -17.96 -24.08 44.65
CA PRO A 92 -16.86 -25.04 44.88
C PRO A 92 -17.29 -26.52 44.79
N ALA A 93 -18.56 -26.85 44.97
CA ALA A 93 -19.09 -28.20 44.81
C ALA A 93 -18.85 -28.72 43.38
N VAL A 94 -18.84 -27.83 42.36
CA VAL A 94 -18.51 -28.18 40.98
C VAL A 94 -17.11 -28.77 40.85
N ASP A 95 -16.13 -28.13 41.50
CA ASP A 95 -14.74 -28.58 41.44
C ASP A 95 -14.58 -29.92 42.13
N ASN A 96 -15.33 -30.14 43.24
CA ASN A 96 -15.38 -31.48 43.91
C ASN A 96 -16.01 -32.54 42.99
N ALA A 97 -17.11 -32.19 42.30
CA ALA A 97 -17.78 -33.12 41.37
C ALA A 97 -16.84 -33.48 40.19
N PHE A 98 -16.16 -32.52 39.61
CA PHE A 98 -15.19 -32.80 38.55
C PHE A 98 -14.02 -33.65 39.05
N ARG A 99 -13.40 -33.36 40.20
CA ARG A 99 -12.34 -34.19 40.77
C ARG A 99 -12.81 -35.63 41.00
N SER A 100 -14.00 -35.83 41.54
CA SER A 100 -14.56 -37.15 41.72
C SER A 100 -14.81 -37.88 40.39
N ALA A 101 -15.11 -37.12 39.32
CA ALA A 101 -15.30 -37.67 37.98
C ALA A 101 -13.98 -38.09 37.31
N LEU A 102 -12.86 -37.43 37.62
CA LEU A 102 -11.53 -37.81 37.12
C LEU A 102 -11.12 -39.23 37.50
N ASP A 103 -11.54 -39.74 38.68
CA ASP A 103 -11.18 -41.06 39.18
C ASP A 103 -12.14 -42.18 38.68
N ARG A 104 -13.31 -41.79 38.11
CA ARG A 104 -14.39 -42.75 37.74
C ARG A 104 -14.62 -42.87 36.25
N LEU A 105 -14.33 -41.82 35.49
CA LEU A 105 -14.58 -41.78 34.07
C LEU A 105 -13.44 -42.31 33.23
N THR A 106 -13.72 -42.77 32.02
CA THR A 106 -12.75 -43.19 31.02
C THR A 106 -13.11 -42.65 29.64
N GLY A 107 -12.18 -42.68 28.69
CA GLY A 107 -12.40 -42.26 27.30
C GLY A 107 -12.86 -40.82 27.15
N ARG A 108 -13.74 -40.56 26.19
CA ARG A 108 -14.19 -39.18 25.84
C ARG A 108 -14.84 -38.42 26.99
N PRO A 109 -15.69 -39.02 27.83
CA PRO A 109 -16.18 -38.30 29.03
C PRO A 109 -15.07 -37.83 29.96
N LEU A 110 -14.05 -38.63 30.21
CA LEU A 110 -12.88 -38.26 31.03
C LEU A 110 -12.11 -37.10 30.40
N VAL A 111 -11.80 -37.19 29.10
CA VAL A 111 -11.10 -36.10 28.36
C VAL A 111 -11.86 -34.80 28.49
N GLY A 112 -13.19 -34.84 28.36
CA GLY A 112 -14.03 -33.68 28.53
C GLY A 112 -13.96 -33.05 29.93
N VAL A 113 -14.05 -33.91 30.99
CA VAL A 113 -13.97 -33.47 32.39
C VAL A 113 -12.58 -32.86 32.69
N ILE A 114 -11.50 -33.46 32.18
CA ILE A 114 -10.17 -32.91 32.26
C ILE A 114 -10.10 -31.48 31.71
N GLY A 115 -10.72 -31.27 30.52
CA GLY A 115 -10.84 -29.94 29.92
C GLY A 115 -11.55 -28.94 30.85
N SER A 116 -12.70 -29.35 31.40
CA SER A 116 -13.50 -28.51 32.30
C SER A 116 -12.75 -28.15 33.61
N VAL A 117 -11.97 -29.08 34.15
CA VAL A 117 -11.08 -28.82 35.29
C VAL A 117 -10.04 -27.73 34.93
N GLY A 118 -9.48 -27.79 33.70
CA GLY A 118 -8.56 -26.76 33.20
C GLY A 118 -9.22 -25.39 33.05
N VAL A 119 -10.45 -25.34 32.54
CA VAL A 119 -11.25 -24.11 32.41
C VAL A 119 -11.50 -23.48 33.78
N ARG A 120 -11.85 -24.26 34.77
CA ARG A 120 -12.09 -23.77 36.14
C ARG A 120 -10.81 -23.47 36.91
N ARG A 121 -9.66 -23.86 36.40
CA ARG A 121 -8.32 -23.65 37.02
C ARG A 121 -8.25 -24.21 38.45
N ASP A 122 -8.84 -25.36 38.67
CA ASP A 122 -8.88 -25.97 40.01
C ASP A 122 -7.48 -26.47 40.46
N ALA A 123 -6.83 -25.70 41.33
CA ALA A 123 -5.50 -26.03 41.85
C ALA A 123 -5.46 -27.35 42.62
N LYS A 124 -6.55 -27.80 43.24
CA LYS A 124 -6.63 -29.06 43.95
C LYS A 124 -6.63 -30.29 43.04
N ALA A 125 -6.90 -30.10 41.74
CA ALA A 125 -6.90 -31.14 40.71
C ALA A 125 -5.47 -31.44 40.18
N VAL A 126 -4.43 -30.70 40.56
CA VAL A 126 -3.06 -30.90 40.05
C VAL A 126 -2.58 -32.34 40.32
N LYS A 127 -2.77 -32.87 41.50
CA LYS A 127 -2.35 -34.26 41.82
C LYS A 127 -3.13 -35.35 41.03
N PRO A 128 -4.47 -35.32 40.97
CA PRO A 128 -5.22 -36.20 40.09
C PRO A 128 -4.78 -36.10 38.62
N LEU A 129 -4.63 -34.91 38.06
CA LEU A 129 -4.20 -34.72 36.67
C LEU A 129 -2.77 -35.22 36.44
N ALA A 130 -1.89 -35.09 37.41
CA ALA A 130 -0.51 -35.60 37.34
C ALA A 130 -0.47 -37.10 37.02
N ARG A 131 -1.36 -37.89 37.63
CA ARG A 131 -1.44 -39.34 37.36
C ARG A 131 -1.88 -39.66 35.93
N LEU A 132 -2.72 -38.77 35.36
CA LEU A 132 -3.25 -38.94 34.00
C LEU A 132 -2.23 -38.58 32.90
N LEU A 133 -1.10 -37.91 33.23
CA LEU A 133 -0.03 -37.63 32.26
C LEU A 133 0.62 -38.92 31.70
N SER A 134 0.59 -40.02 32.49
CA SER A 134 1.11 -41.31 32.08
C SER A 134 0.01 -42.27 31.60
N ASN A 135 -1.18 -41.77 31.30
CA ASN A 135 -2.29 -42.59 30.81
C ASN A 135 -1.91 -43.22 29.48
N PRO A 136 -2.20 -44.55 29.25
CA PRO A 136 -1.92 -45.19 27.98
C PRO A 136 -2.72 -44.62 26.79
N ASP A 137 -3.89 -44.03 27.05
CA ASP A 137 -4.62 -43.27 26.06
C ASP A 137 -3.99 -41.89 25.87
N PRO A 138 -3.45 -41.60 24.63
CA PRO A 138 -2.81 -40.32 24.36
C PRO A 138 -3.75 -39.13 24.51
N GLU A 139 -5.03 -39.23 24.18
CA GLU A 139 -5.98 -38.12 24.31
C GLU A 139 -6.13 -37.68 25.76
N THR A 140 -6.20 -38.65 26.66
CA THR A 140 -6.28 -38.41 28.10
C THR A 140 -5.01 -37.73 28.63
N ALA A 141 -3.83 -38.26 28.27
CA ALA A 141 -2.55 -37.65 28.69
C ALA A 141 -2.36 -36.22 28.16
N GLN A 142 -2.71 -36.02 26.91
CA GLN A 142 -2.66 -34.68 26.25
C GLN A 142 -3.62 -33.69 26.90
N ALA A 143 -4.85 -34.11 27.19
CA ALA A 143 -5.84 -33.28 27.86
C ALA A 143 -5.35 -32.89 29.27
N ALA A 144 -4.77 -33.84 30.01
CA ALA A 144 -4.21 -33.59 31.34
C ALA A 144 -3.07 -32.56 31.32
N ALA A 145 -2.17 -32.63 30.31
CA ALA A 145 -1.09 -31.65 30.11
C ALA A 145 -1.64 -30.24 29.83
N ARG A 146 -2.63 -30.12 28.95
CA ARG A 146 -3.29 -28.83 28.66
C ARG A 146 -4.03 -28.28 29.88
N ALA A 147 -4.72 -29.12 30.63
CA ALA A 147 -5.44 -28.71 31.85
C ALA A 147 -4.49 -28.20 32.94
N LEU A 148 -3.38 -28.91 33.18
CA LEU A 148 -2.33 -28.43 34.07
C LEU A 148 -1.73 -27.09 33.65
N GLY A 149 -1.52 -26.92 32.34
CA GLY A 149 -1.09 -25.65 31.77
C GLY A 149 -2.08 -24.51 32.05
N SER A 150 -3.38 -24.76 31.90
CA SER A 150 -4.45 -23.78 32.17
C SER A 150 -4.58 -23.46 33.66
N ILE A 151 -4.39 -24.44 34.56
CA ILE A 151 -4.34 -24.22 36.00
C ILE A 151 -3.20 -23.25 36.37
N GLY A 152 -2.02 -23.43 35.77
CA GLY A 152 -0.94 -22.45 35.84
C GLY A 152 -0.38 -22.17 37.26
N THR A 153 -0.39 -23.16 38.17
CA THR A 153 0.23 -23.05 39.48
C THR A 153 1.69 -23.51 39.44
N PRO A 154 2.54 -23.09 40.37
CA PRO A 154 3.91 -23.60 40.48
C PRO A 154 3.98 -25.12 40.62
N GLU A 155 2.99 -25.72 41.27
CA GLU A 155 2.90 -27.19 41.41
C GLU A 155 2.58 -27.84 40.07
N ALA A 156 1.63 -27.29 39.29
CA ALA A 156 1.32 -27.75 37.93
C ALA A 156 2.56 -27.64 37.01
N GLY A 157 3.30 -26.53 37.11
CA GLY A 157 4.57 -26.34 36.37
C GLY A 157 5.61 -27.42 36.73
N ARG A 158 5.79 -27.72 38.01
CA ARG A 158 6.73 -28.79 38.45
C ARG A 158 6.31 -30.17 37.93
N VAL A 159 5.03 -30.47 37.99
CA VAL A 159 4.48 -31.72 37.45
C VAL A 159 4.73 -31.85 35.96
N LEU A 160 4.45 -30.81 35.18
CA LEU A 160 4.71 -30.79 33.72
C LEU A 160 6.21 -30.90 33.41
N LEU A 161 7.08 -30.23 34.19
CA LEU A 161 8.55 -30.34 34.04
C LEU A 161 9.02 -31.80 34.23
N ALA A 162 8.51 -32.49 35.24
CA ALA A 162 8.87 -33.88 35.51
C ALA A 162 8.33 -34.85 34.42
N ALA A 163 7.20 -34.54 33.85
CA ALA A 163 6.55 -35.37 32.84
C ALA A 163 7.10 -35.15 31.43
N TRP A 164 7.84 -34.07 31.16
CA TRP A 164 8.35 -33.72 29.82
C TRP A 164 9.39 -34.72 29.29
N PRO A 165 10.45 -35.10 30.03
CA PRO A 165 11.46 -36.01 29.48
C PRO A 165 10.91 -37.37 29.06
N PRO A 166 10.03 -38.04 29.83
CA PRO A 166 9.45 -39.32 29.46
C PRO A 166 8.25 -39.23 28.49
N ALA A 167 7.80 -38.07 28.10
CA ALA A 167 6.63 -37.93 27.22
C ALA A 167 6.89 -38.58 25.87
N SER A 168 5.91 -39.39 25.43
CA SER A 168 5.96 -40.02 24.10
C SER A 168 5.94 -38.98 22.97
N PRO A 169 6.48 -39.28 21.78
CA PRO A 169 6.43 -38.35 20.63
C PRO A 169 5.01 -37.85 20.30
N ALA A 170 4.01 -38.72 20.43
CA ALA A 170 2.62 -38.37 20.20
C ALA A 170 2.10 -37.28 21.17
N ASN A 171 2.64 -37.23 22.37
CA ASN A 171 2.21 -36.29 23.43
C ASN A 171 3.02 -35.00 23.47
N ARG A 172 4.20 -34.97 22.86
CA ARG A 172 5.16 -33.84 22.92
C ARG A 172 4.51 -32.48 22.65
N ALA A 173 3.73 -32.37 21.59
CA ALA A 173 3.10 -31.09 21.22
C ALA A 173 2.16 -30.56 22.32
N SER A 174 1.30 -31.42 22.86
CA SER A 174 0.34 -31.03 23.92
C SER A 174 1.00 -30.76 25.26
N PHE A 175 2.08 -31.46 25.55
CA PHE A 175 2.88 -31.20 26.75
C PHE A 175 3.64 -29.89 26.65
N ALA A 176 4.21 -29.56 25.46
CA ALA A 176 4.81 -28.26 25.21
C ALA A 176 3.76 -27.12 25.33
N GLU A 177 2.55 -27.31 24.78
CA GLU A 177 1.45 -26.36 24.95
C GLU A 177 1.12 -26.16 26.43
N GLY A 178 1.02 -27.22 27.21
CA GLY A 178 0.77 -27.16 28.63
C GLY A 178 1.86 -26.40 29.39
N LEU A 179 3.14 -26.65 29.08
CA LEU A 179 4.28 -25.92 29.63
C LEU A 179 4.28 -24.43 29.29
N PHE A 180 3.97 -24.08 28.03
CA PHE A 180 3.85 -22.67 27.60
C PHE A 180 2.72 -21.94 28.32
N ARG A 181 1.52 -22.52 28.33
CA ARG A 181 0.36 -21.94 29.06
C ARG A 181 0.64 -21.73 30.53
N CYS A 182 1.30 -22.73 31.17
CA CYS A 182 1.71 -22.61 32.55
C CYS A 182 2.71 -21.47 32.77
N ALA A 183 3.73 -21.37 31.91
CA ALA A 183 4.74 -20.32 31.97
C ALA A 183 4.11 -18.92 31.83
N GLU A 184 3.23 -18.73 30.86
CA GLU A 184 2.50 -17.47 30.64
C GLU A 184 1.61 -17.09 31.83
N THR A 185 0.90 -18.07 32.39
CA THR A 185 0.08 -17.86 33.60
C THR A 185 0.93 -17.46 34.79
N LEU A 186 2.07 -18.13 34.98
CA LEU A 186 3.01 -17.81 36.07
C LEU A 186 3.65 -16.42 35.89
N LEU A 187 3.93 -16.00 34.63
CA LEU A 187 4.39 -14.64 34.34
C LEU A 187 3.34 -13.60 34.70
N ALA A 188 2.07 -13.82 34.31
CA ALA A 188 0.96 -12.94 34.64
C ALA A 188 0.73 -12.80 36.15
N GLN A 189 1.09 -13.85 36.92
CA GLN A 189 1.06 -13.85 38.40
C GLN A 189 2.35 -13.26 39.04
N GLY A 190 3.30 -12.76 38.26
CA GLY A 190 4.60 -12.26 38.75
C GLY A 190 5.60 -13.34 39.13
N ARG A 191 5.30 -14.60 38.91
CA ARG A 191 6.14 -15.78 39.28
C ARG A 191 7.22 -16.05 38.23
N ARG A 192 8.02 -15.03 37.90
CA ARG A 192 9.05 -15.08 36.83
C ARG A 192 10.01 -16.26 36.94
N LYS A 193 10.53 -16.53 38.13
CA LYS A 193 11.50 -17.61 38.31
C LYS A 193 10.93 -18.99 37.93
N ASP A 194 9.67 -19.23 38.26
CA ASP A 194 9.01 -20.48 37.91
C ASP A 194 8.75 -20.58 36.40
N ALA A 195 8.30 -19.49 35.76
CA ALA A 195 8.11 -19.43 34.30
C ALA A 195 9.41 -19.66 33.53
N ILE A 196 10.51 -19.03 33.96
CA ILE A 196 11.84 -19.17 33.34
C ILE A 196 12.29 -20.64 33.34
N ARG A 197 12.05 -21.39 34.40
CA ARG A 197 12.39 -22.83 34.44
C ARG A 197 11.68 -23.63 33.36
N LEU A 198 10.41 -23.29 33.07
CA LEU A 198 9.65 -23.97 32.04
C LEU A 198 10.20 -23.65 30.62
N TYR A 199 10.50 -22.39 30.36
CA TYR A 199 11.11 -21.99 29.09
C TYR A 199 12.53 -22.56 28.92
N ASP A 200 13.36 -22.58 29.99
CA ASP A 200 14.71 -23.13 29.94
C ASP A 200 14.74 -24.64 29.68
N LEU A 201 13.70 -25.37 30.07
CA LEU A 201 13.54 -26.76 29.67
C LEU A 201 13.23 -26.87 28.18
N LEU A 202 12.21 -26.13 27.71
CA LEU A 202 11.72 -26.23 26.34
C LEU A 202 12.73 -25.71 25.31
N ARG A 203 13.58 -24.71 25.64
CA ARG A 203 14.58 -24.20 24.68
C ARG A 203 15.70 -25.24 24.37
N LYS A 204 15.82 -26.30 25.15
CA LYS A 204 16.73 -27.41 24.88
C LYS A 204 16.11 -28.48 23.96
N GLU A 205 14.82 -28.33 23.61
CA GLU A 205 14.14 -29.22 22.67
C GLU A 205 14.76 -29.14 21.28
N THR A 206 15.05 -30.25 20.67
CA THR A 206 15.73 -30.33 19.36
C THR A 206 14.82 -30.77 18.24
N GLU A 207 13.73 -31.45 18.53
CA GLU A 207 12.85 -32.07 17.53
C GLU A 207 11.91 -31.03 16.87
N SER A 208 11.32 -30.14 17.67
CA SER A 208 10.38 -29.15 17.16
C SER A 208 10.99 -27.75 17.09
N ALA A 209 11.22 -27.26 15.85
CA ALA A 209 11.69 -25.90 15.60
C ALA A 209 10.75 -24.83 16.17
N ALA A 210 9.44 -25.04 16.09
CA ALA A 210 8.44 -24.10 16.60
C ALA A 210 8.47 -24.01 18.13
N VAL A 211 8.56 -25.15 18.83
CA VAL A 211 8.71 -25.20 20.29
C VAL A 211 10.00 -24.51 20.71
N ARG A 212 11.10 -24.80 20.04
CA ARG A 212 12.41 -24.21 20.33
C ARG A 212 12.41 -22.68 20.15
N ALA A 213 11.86 -22.19 19.02
CA ALA A 213 11.76 -20.74 18.79
C ALA A 213 10.94 -20.02 19.86
N ALA A 214 9.78 -20.56 20.19
CA ALA A 214 8.89 -19.98 21.20
C ALA A 214 9.55 -20.02 22.60
N ALA A 215 10.22 -21.10 22.92
CA ALA A 215 10.90 -21.26 24.21
C ALA A 215 12.08 -20.30 24.35
N TRP A 216 12.91 -20.12 23.32
CA TRP A 216 14.01 -19.15 23.34
C TRP A 216 13.48 -17.73 23.53
N ARG A 217 12.45 -17.33 22.78
CA ARG A 217 11.80 -16.03 22.97
C ARG A 217 11.24 -15.89 24.38
N GLY A 218 10.47 -16.86 24.87
CA GLY A 218 9.92 -16.85 26.23
C GLY A 218 10.98 -16.79 27.30
N ALA A 219 12.08 -17.54 27.14
CA ALA A 219 13.20 -17.52 28.08
C ALA A 219 13.87 -16.14 28.17
N MET A 220 14.03 -15.45 27.03
CA MET A 220 14.62 -14.10 27.00
C MET A 220 13.65 -13.05 27.55
N THR A 221 12.39 -13.03 27.10
CA THR A 221 11.41 -12.00 27.49
C THR A 221 10.92 -12.13 28.93
N ALA A 222 10.96 -13.34 29.52
CA ALA A 222 10.61 -13.56 30.93
C ALA A 222 11.68 -13.03 31.91
N ARG A 223 12.90 -12.81 31.43
CA ARG A 223 14.02 -12.31 32.25
C ARG A 223 13.99 -10.79 32.37
N LYS A 224 14.66 -10.26 33.41
CA LYS A 224 15.03 -8.84 33.43
C LYS A 224 16.08 -8.58 32.34
N THR A 225 16.20 -7.34 31.89
CA THR A 225 17.09 -6.97 30.79
C THR A 225 18.51 -7.47 30.96
N ASP A 226 19.10 -7.25 32.16
CA ASP A 226 20.48 -7.64 32.43
C ASP A 226 20.70 -9.16 32.39
N ASP A 227 19.71 -9.94 32.86
CA ASP A 227 19.73 -11.40 32.80
C ASP A 227 19.38 -11.96 31.41
N ALA A 228 18.68 -11.17 30.57
CA ALA A 228 18.28 -11.55 29.23
C ALA A 228 19.42 -11.36 28.22
N VAL A 229 20.24 -10.31 28.36
CA VAL A 229 21.31 -9.96 27.40
C VAL A 229 22.29 -11.12 27.16
N PRO A 230 22.79 -11.87 28.18
CA PRO A 230 23.66 -13.03 27.93
C PRO A 230 22.98 -14.09 27.04
N LEU A 231 21.70 -14.37 27.28
CA LEU A 231 20.94 -15.35 26.53
C LEU A 231 20.64 -14.84 25.09
N LEU A 232 20.40 -13.55 24.93
CA LEU A 232 20.25 -12.90 23.65
C LEU A 232 21.54 -13.00 22.82
N ARG A 233 22.68 -12.75 23.41
CA ARG A 233 23.99 -12.95 22.75
C ARG A 233 24.22 -14.41 22.36
N GLU A 234 23.85 -15.37 23.22
CA GLU A 234 23.90 -16.79 22.89
C GLU A 234 23.02 -17.10 21.64
N ALA A 235 21.82 -16.56 21.60
CA ALA A 235 20.92 -16.73 20.46
C ALA A 235 21.49 -16.13 19.14
N LEU A 236 22.08 -14.94 19.21
CA LEU A 236 22.70 -14.29 18.05
C LEU A 236 23.95 -15.00 17.52
N ARG A 237 24.64 -15.77 18.38
CA ARG A 237 25.80 -16.61 17.99
C ARG A 237 25.41 -17.98 17.47
N SER A 238 24.14 -18.35 17.57
CA SER A 238 23.70 -19.70 17.27
C SER A 238 23.75 -19.98 15.76
N ASN A 239 24.33 -21.12 15.39
CA ASN A 239 24.26 -21.68 14.03
C ASN A 239 22.86 -22.21 13.71
N ASP A 240 22.02 -22.45 14.71
CA ASP A 240 20.61 -22.79 14.49
C ASP A 240 19.83 -21.54 14.09
N ARG A 241 19.40 -21.52 12.84
CA ARG A 241 18.63 -20.40 12.26
C ARG A 241 17.35 -20.08 13.03
N VAL A 242 16.74 -21.09 13.66
CA VAL A 242 15.55 -20.91 14.48
C VAL A 242 15.86 -20.11 15.73
N VAL A 243 16.96 -20.42 16.40
CA VAL A 243 17.45 -19.73 17.58
C VAL A 243 17.92 -18.32 17.25
N PHE A 244 18.71 -18.18 16.20
CA PHE A 244 19.16 -16.88 15.70
C PHE A 244 18.00 -15.94 15.39
N ASN A 245 16.99 -16.41 14.66
CA ASN A 245 15.80 -15.63 14.33
C ASN A 245 14.96 -15.28 15.57
N ALA A 246 14.91 -16.13 16.57
CA ALA A 246 14.30 -15.80 17.86
C ALA A 246 15.05 -14.66 18.56
N GLY A 247 16.38 -14.67 18.49
CA GLY A 247 17.24 -13.57 18.97
C GLY A 247 16.97 -12.25 18.26
N LEU A 248 16.89 -12.26 16.92
CA LEU A 248 16.56 -11.06 16.13
C LEU A 248 15.21 -10.44 16.52
N ARG A 249 14.19 -11.26 16.75
CA ARG A 249 12.88 -10.77 17.21
C ARG A 249 12.95 -10.12 18.58
N VAL A 250 13.70 -10.73 19.50
CA VAL A 250 13.84 -10.21 20.86
C VAL A 250 14.68 -8.93 20.91
N LEU A 251 15.60 -8.72 19.97
CA LEU A 251 16.29 -7.43 19.82
C LEU A 251 15.30 -6.26 19.71
N LEU A 252 14.23 -6.40 18.92
CA LEU A 252 13.20 -5.36 18.76
C LEU A 252 12.36 -5.15 20.03
N GLU A 253 12.25 -6.16 20.88
CA GLU A 253 11.49 -6.11 22.14
C GLU A 253 12.36 -5.65 23.33
N THR A 254 13.68 -5.57 23.12
CA THR A 254 14.67 -5.20 24.14
C THR A 254 14.88 -3.68 24.15
N PRO A 255 15.07 -3.04 25.32
CA PRO A 255 15.42 -1.62 25.38
C PRO A 255 16.61 -1.29 24.45
N ALA A 256 16.51 -0.23 23.65
CA ALA A 256 17.44 0.08 22.57
C ALA A 256 18.93 0.03 22.98
N LYS A 257 19.25 0.56 24.17
CA LYS A 257 20.63 0.49 24.71
C LYS A 257 21.13 -0.93 24.86
N ALA A 258 20.35 -1.80 25.51
CA ALA A 258 20.75 -3.17 25.77
C ALA A 258 20.78 -4.02 24.49
N ALA A 259 19.87 -3.74 23.57
CA ALA A 259 19.83 -4.37 22.25
C ALA A 259 21.08 -4.01 21.43
N ALA A 260 21.42 -2.72 21.37
CA ALA A 260 22.63 -2.24 20.70
C ALA A 260 23.90 -2.87 21.29
N ASP A 261 24.05 -2.84 22.62
CA ASP A 261 25.20 -3.42 23.32
C ASP A 261 25.31 -4.94 23.08
N ALA A 262 24.20 -5.67 23.06
CA ALA A 262 24.17 -7.09 22.74
C ALA A 262 24.61 -7.38 21.31
N ALA A 263 24.00 -6.67 20.34
CA ALA A 263 24.24 -6.86 18.92
C ALA A 263 25.68 -6.47 18.53
N LEU A 264 26.17 -5.30 18.98
CA LEU A 264 27.52 -4.82 18.70
C LEU A 264 28.58 -5.76 19.26
N GLY A 265 28.35 -6.34 20.46
CA GLY A 265 29.28 -7.29 21.06
C GLY A 265 29.44 -8.61 20.29
N GLU A 266 28.41 -8.99 19.50
CA GLU A 266 28.45 -10.21 18.69
C GLU A 266 28.80 -9.95 17.21
N MET A 267 28.67 -8.73 16.73
CA MET A 267 28.89 -8.33 15.34
C MET A 267 30.19 -8.88 14.71
N PRO A 268 31.35 -8.85 15.38
CA PRO A 268 32.60 -9.35 14.79
C PRO A 268 32.58 -10.84 14.42
N ARG A 269 31.75 -11.63 15.09
CA ARG A 269 31.67 -13.08 14.95
C ARG A 269 30.62 -13.55 13.94
N LEU A 270 29.75 -12.67 13.51
CA LEU A 270 28.66 -12.99 12.61
C LEU A 270 29.14 -13.12 11.16
N SER A 271 28.47 -13.98 10.38
CA SER A 271 28.61 -14.00 8.92
C SER A 271 28.15 -12.68 8.30
N ALA A 272 28.55 -12.39 7.06
CA ALA A 272 28.12 -11.18 6.35
C ALA A 272 26.58 -11.07 6.23
N MET A 273 25.91 -12.19 5.99
CA MET A 273 24.45 -12.24 5.94
C MET A 273 23.80 -11.99 7.30
N ASP A 274 24.36 -12.56 8.36
CA ASP A 274 23.83 -12.35 9.72
C ASP A 274 24.08 -10.91 10.19
N LYS A 275 25.27 -10.34 9.87
CA LYS A 275 25.53 -8.91 10.06
C LYS A 275 24.48 -8.04 9.40
N ALA A 276 24.16 -8.33 8.13
CA ALA A 276 23.15 -7.57 7.41
C ALA A 276 21.77 -7.60 8.08
N GLN A 277 21.35 -8.78 8.59
CA GLN A 277 20.10 -8.91 9.31
C GLN A 277 20.12 -8.17 10.65
N VAL A 278 21.21 -8.25 11.40
CA VAL A 278 21.36 -7.52 12.67
C VAL A 278 21.37 -6.01 12.45
N VAL A 279 22.09 -5.53 11.42
CA VAL A 279 22.12 -4.11 11.03
C VAL A 279 20.73 -3.59 10.70
N GLN A 280 19.91 -4.35 9.99
CA GLN A 280 18.53 -3.98 9.67
C GLN A 280 17.67 -3.79 10.93
N ILE A 281 17.90 -4.61 11.96
CA ILE A 281 17.22 -4.43 13.26
C ILE A 281 17.76 -3.20 14.00
N LEU A 282 19.09 -2.98 13.99
CA LEU A 282 19.70 -1.83 14.62
C LEU A 282 19.24 -0.51 14.01
N ALA A 283 19.02 -0.48 12.71
CA ALA A 283 18.43 0.69 12.01
C ALA A 283 17.06 1.06 12.58
N GLN A 284 16.19 0.07 12.80
CA GLN A 284 14.85 0.29 13.37
C GLN A 284 14.89 0.82 14.81
N LEU A 285 15.93 0.50 15.59
CA LEU A 285 16.10 0.98 16.95
C LEU A 285 16.50 2.47 17.00
N ARG A 286 17.02 3.03 15.90
CA ARG A 286 17.45 4.43 15.75
C ARG A 286 18.39 4.90 16.86
N ASP A 287 19.26 4.03 17.35
CA ASP A 287 20.22 4.37 18.39
C ASP A 287 21.54 4.86 17.75
N PRO A 288 21.91 6.14 17.89
CA PRO A 288 23.09 6.69 17.22
C PRO A 288 24.42 6.05 17.70
N ARG A 289 24.44 5.39 18.85
CA ARG A 289 25.62 4.71 19.35
C ARG A 289 26.11 3.55 18.49
N VAL A 290 25.24 3.02 17.60
CA VAL A 290 25.63 1.96 16.65
C VAL A 290 26.39 2.52 15.45
N MET A 291 26.34 3.82 15.21
CA MET A 291 26.87 4.46 14.01
C MET A 291 28.37 4.18 13.76
N PRO A 292 29.29 4.28 14.76
CA PRO A 292 30.70 3.98 14.52
C PRO A 292 30.93 2.56 13.99
N ALA A 293 30.17 1.58 14.51
CA ALA A 293 30.29 0.20 14.05
C ALA A 293 29.72 0.02 12.63
N LEU A 294 28.62 0.71 12.28
CA LEU A 294 28.06 0.67 10.95
C LEU A 294 28.95 1.35 9.91
N VAL A 295 29.60 2.46 10.27
CA VAL A 295 30.61 3.12 9.41
C VAL A 295 31.79 2.18 9.16
N ALA A 296 32.27 1.47 10.21
CA ALA A 296 33.31 0.47 10.04
C ALA A 296 32.89 -0.70 9.13
N LEU A 297 31.63 -1.13 9.19
CA LEU A 297 31.09 -2.14 8.28
C LEU A 297 31.04 -1.64 6.83
N ALA A 298 30.63 -0.38 6.62
CA ALA A 298 30.55 0.21 5.29
C ALA A 298 31.89 0.28 4.58
N THR A 299 33.02 0.26 5.32
CA THR A 299 34.39 0.38 4.78
C THR A 299 35.16 -0.92 4.72
N ASN A 300 34.86 -1.88 5.62
CA ASN A 300 35.75 -3.04 5.85
C ASN A 300 35.03 -4.40 5.86
N ALA A 301 33.76 -4.47 5.45
CA ALA A 301 33.00 -5.72 5.47
C ALA A 301 32.72 -6.28 4.08
N GLU A 302 32.16 -7.48 4.03
CA GLU A 302 31.66 -8.08 2.82
C GLU A 302 30.37 -7.36 2.32
N LYS A 303 30.16 -7.36 1.02
CA LYS A 303 29.11 -6.63 0.31
C LYS A 303 27.70 -6.66 0.97
N PRO A 304 27.14 -7.79 1.43
CA PRO A 304 25.83 -7.80 2.06
C PRO A 304 25.75 -6.92 3.30
N ALA A 305 26.80 -6.93 4.13
CA ALA A 305 26.87 -6.12 5.34
C ALA A 305 27.09 -4.64 5.03
N VAL A 306 27.90 -4.32 3.99
CA VAL A 306 28.08 -2.95 3.49
C VAL A 306 26.74 -2.38 3.03
N LEU A 307 26.02 -3.08 2.18
CA LEU A 307 24.71 -2.63 1.68
C LEU A 307 23.69 -2.40 2.81
N ALA A 308 23.70 -3.27 3.81
CA ALA A 308 22.84 -3.11 4.98
C ALA A 308 23.23 -1.86 5.79
N ALA A 309 24.52 -1.60 5.98
CA ALA A 309 25.00 -0.41 6.70
C ALA A 309 24.64 0.87 5.95
N LEU A 310 24.84 0.92 4.63
CA LEU A 310 24.47 2.08 3.81
C LEU A 310 22.97 2.41 3.92
N ARG A 311 22.11 1.41 3.84
CA ARG A 311 20.66 1.58 3.98
C ARG A 311 20.22 2.00 5.38
N ALA A 312 20.96 1.58 6.41
CA ALA A 312 20.67 1.92 7.78
C ALA A 312 20.97 3.38 8.16
N PHE A 313 21.94 4.02 7.50
CA PHE A 313 22.37 5.39 7.82
C PHE A 313 21.25 6.42 7.84
N PRO A 314 20.41 6.54 6.79
CA PRO A 314 19.30 7.51 6.78
C PRO A 314 18.22 7.21 7.83
N GLU A 315 17.99 5.92 8.15
CA GLU A 315 16.97 5.51 9.12
C GLU A 315 17.35 5.93 10.55
N ILE A 316 18.65 5.86 10.88
CA ILE A 316 19.19 6.28 12.19
C ILE A 316 19.27 7.80 12.26
N GLY A 317 19.64 8.45 11.16
CA GLY A 317 19.60 9.90 11.02
C GLY A 317 20.78 10.66 11.63
N ASP A 318 21.86 9.97 12.04
CA ASP A 318 23.11 10.58 12.50
C ASP A 318 23.97 10.99 11.29
N PRO A 319 24.53 12.22 11.24
CA PRO A 319 25.26 12.70 10.07
C PRO A 319 26.67 12.15 9.89
N SER A 320 27.22 11.47 10.89
CA SER A 320 28.61 11.01 10.89
C SER A 320 29.03 10.13 9.69
N PRO A 321 28.12 9.35 9.02
CA PRO A 321 28.49 8.56 7.83
C PRO A 321 28.59 9.36 6.54
N VAL A 322 28.21 10.66 6.50
CA VAL A 322 28.22 11.46 5.27
C VAL A 322 29.58 11.42 4.55
N PRO A 323 30.75 11.58 5.22
CA PRO A 323 32.05 11.43 4.54
C PRO A 323 32.26 10.06 3.91
N THR A 324 31.83 8.99 4.57
CA THR A 324 31.90 7.63 4.05
C THR A 324 31.01 7.46 2.82
N LEU A 325 29.77 7.98 2.85
CA LEU A 325 28.89 7.97 1.69
C LEU A 325 29.52 8.72 0.51
N VAL A 326 30.08 9.91 0.73
CA VAL A 326 30.78 10.70 -0.30
C VAL A 326 31.95 9.92 -0.92
N SER A 327 32.68 9.13 -0.15
CA SER A 327 33.78 8.29 -0.69
C SER A 327 33.28 7.13 -1.55
N LEU A 328 32.05 6.69 -1.37
CA LEU A 328 31.46 5.54 -2.07
C LEU A 328 30.65 5.91 -3.32
N VAL A 329 30.37 7.21 -3.56
CA VAL A 329 29.59 7.63 -4.75
C VAL A 329 30.28 7.34 -6.09
N ASP A 330 31.59 7.10 -6.08
CA ASP A 330 32.38 6.72 -7.25
C ASP A 330 32.87 5.26 -7.18
N HIS A 331 32.30 4.45 -6.29
CA HIS A 331 32.74 3.07 -6.11
C HIS A 331 32.59 2.27 -7.41
N SER A 332 33.56 1.38 -7.72
CA SER A 332 33.55 0.57 -8.93
C SER A 332 32.41 -0.42 -9.01
N ASP A 333 32.01 -1.00 -7.87
CA ASP A 333 30.80 -1.82 -7.78
C ASP A 333 29.57 -0.93 -7.87
N ARG A 334 28.77 -1.15 -8.91
CA ARG A 334 27.58 -0.38 -9.23
C ARG A 334 26.55 -0.39 -8.09
N GLU A 335 26.34 -1.54 -7.47
CA GLU A 335 25.31 -1.69 -6.42
C GLU A 335 25.69 -0.91 -5.16
N LEU A 336 26.98 -0.93 -4.77
CA LEU A 336 27.48 -0.13 -3.65
C LEU A 336 27.41 1.35 -3.95
N ARG A 337 27.78 1.76 -5.17
CA ARG A 337 27.68 3.15 -5.62
C ARG A 337 26.22 3.65 -5.56
N GLU A 338 25.28 2.91 -6.13
CA GLU A 338 23.86 3.28 -6.13
C GLU A 338 23.31 3.34 -4.71
N ALA A 339 23.63 2.36 -3.85
CA ALA A 339 23.21 2.39 -2.46
C ALA A 339 23.78 3.59 -1.68
N ALA A 340 25.02 4.00 -1.96
CA ALA A 340 25.61 5.19 -1.35
C ALA A 340 24.91 6.47 -1.83
N LEU A 341 24.58 6.58 -3.12
CA LEU A 341 23.83 7.70 -3.69
C LEU A 341 22.43 7.81 -3.10
N GLU A 342 21.71 6.69 -3.04
CA GLU A 342 20.37 6.62 -2.43
C GLU A 342 20.42 7.03 -0.95
N SER A 343 21.42 6.49 -0.23
CA SER A 343 21.60 6.80 1.17
C SER A 343 21.92 8.28 1.39
N LEU A 344 22.86 8.85 0.62
CA LEU A 344 23.21 10.26 0.72
C LEU A 344 22.03 11.19 0.36
N ALA A 345 21.25 10.81 -0.64
CA ALA A 345 20.02 11.52 -1.00
C ALA A 345 18.97 11.50 0.12
N ALA A 346 18.89 10.41 0.88
CA ALA A 346 17.92 10.22 1.95
C ALA A 346 18.42 10.71 3.33
N MET A 347 19.72 10.94 3.50
CA MET A 347 20.30 11.40 4.78
C MET A 347 19.66 12.71 5.24
N PRO A 348 19.12 12.79 6.46
CA PRO A 348 18.63 14.05 7.02
C PRO A 348 19.80 14.97 7.41
N GLY A 349 19.49 16.27 7.54
CA GLY A 349 20.42 17.25 8.10
C GLY A 349 21.24 18.01 7.06
N PRO A 350 21.86 19.10 7.51
CA PRO A 350 22.60 20.03 6.66
C PRO A 350 23.94 19.49 6.16
N GLU A 351 24.51 18.48 6.82
CA GLU A 351 25.80 17.88 6.45
C GLU A 351 25.74 17.22 5.08
N ALA A 352 24.65 16.50 4.80
CA ALA A 352 24.39 15.90 3.48
C ALA A 352 24.19 16.99 2.41
N ASP A 353 23.48 18.06 2.74
CA ASP A 353 23.28 19.21 1.85
C ASP A 353 24.60 19.88 1.52
N GLN A 354 25.45 20.14 2.51
CA GLN A 354 26.78 20.72 2.33
C GLN A 354 27.69 19.83 1.48
N ALA A 355 27.65 18.52 1.69
CA ALA A 355 28.39 17.57 0.88
C ALA A 355 27.97 17.60 -0.61
N ILE A 356 26.68 17.72 -0.88
CA ILE A 356 26.15 17.82 -2.25
C ILE A 356 26.54 19.18 -2.87
N LEU A 357 26.42 20.27 -2.14
CA LEU A 357 26.86 21.60 -2.59
C LEU A 357 28.35 21.62 -2.89
N ALA A 358 29.17 20.93 -2.10
CA ALA A 358 30.60 20.77 -2.36
C ALA A 358 30.86 19.98 -3.66
N MET A 359 30.07 18.96 -3.98
CA MET A 359 30.17 18.22 -5.24
C MET A 359 29.87 19.11 -6.47
N LEU A 360 28.91 20.03 -6.37
CA LEU A 360 28.60 20.96 -7.45
C LEU A 360 29.81 21.90 -7.76
N ASN A 361 30.65 22.18 -6.78
CA ASN A 361 31.86 23.03 -6.92
C ASN A 361 33.14 22.19 -7.22
N HIS A 362 33.05 20.85 -7.25
CA HIS A 362 34.22 20.01 -7.46
C HIS A 362 34.84 20.25 -8.84
N PRO A 363 36.18 20.17 -9.02
CA PRO A 363 36.80 20.37 -10.32
C PRO A 363 36.42 19.31 -11.36
N ASP A 364 36.21 18.08 -10.94
CA ASP A 364 35.83 16.94 -11.80
C ASP A 364 34.38 17.06 -12.30
N PRO A 365 34.14 17.08 -13.63
CA PRO A 365 32.81 17.08 -14.23
C PRO A 365 31.92 15.92 -13.76
N ALA A 366 32.47 14.71 -13.56
CA ALA A 366 31.71 13.54 -13.12
C ALA A 366 31.12 13.76 -11.71
N ARG A 367 31.90 14.37 -10.82
CA ARG A 367 31.43 14.75 -9.47
C ARG A 367 30.34 15.83 -9.52
N LYS A 368 30.44 16.80 -10.44
CA LYS A 368 29.39 17.80 -10.66
C LYS A 368 28.09 17.16 -11.11
N LEU A 369 28.16 16.20 -12.04
CA LEU A 369 26.99 15.46 -12.51
C LEU A 369 26.32 14.67 -11.37
N THR A 370 27.11 14.04 -10.52
CA THR A 370 26.61 13.35 -9.31
C THR A 370 25.94 14.37 -8.36
N GLY A 371 26.58 15.52 -8.12
CA GLY A 371 26.02 16.59 -7.30
C GLY A 371 24.69 17.14 -7.83
N LEU A 372 24.59 17.32 -9.16
CA LEU A 372 23.35 17.75 -9.84
C LEU A 372 22.23 16.74 -9.66
N ASP A 373 22.53 15.45 -9.79
CA ASP A 373 21.54 14.37 -9.59
C ASP A 373 21.06 14.33 -8.14
N LEU A 374 21.97 14.35 -7.18
CA LEU A 374 21.66 14.35 -5.75
C LEU A 374 20.87 15.58 -5.32
N ALA A 375 21.25 16.79 -5.82
CA ALA A 375 20.52 18.03 -5.55
C ALA A 375 19.06 17.95 -5.99
N ALA A 376 18.82 17.35 -7.18
CA ALA A 376 17.46 17.14 -7.69
C ALA A 376 16.67 16.11 -6.87
N ARG A 377 17.27 14.97 -6.55
CA ARG A 377 16.61 13.92 -5.72
C ARG A 377 16.18 14.48 -4.36
N ARG A 378 16.99 15.35 -3.76
CA ARG A 378 16.67 16.01 -2.48
C ARG A 378 15.80 17.25 -2.60
N ARG A 379 15.58 17.76 -3.81
CA ARG A 379 14.96 19.06 -4.09
C ARG A 379 15.67 20.19 -3.31
N LEU A 380 16.99 20.19 -3.36
CA LEU A 380 17.84 21.08 -2.58
C LEU A 380 17.78 22.50 -3.14
N THR A 381 16.81 23.28 -2.71
CA THR A 381 16.59 24.66 -3.18
C THR A 381 17.85 25.56 -3.05
N PRO A 382 18.68 25.48 -1.99
CA PRO A 382 19.91 26.24 -1.90
C PRO A 382 20.92 25.99 -3.04
N ALA A 383 20.81 24.83 -3.75
CA ALA A 383 21.68 24.48 -4.87
C ALA A 383 21.36 25.25 -6.16
N VAL A 384 20.17 25.85 -6.29
CA VAL A 384 19.68 26.47 -7.54
C VAL A 384 20.65 27.51 -8.09
N ASN A 385 21.20 28.36 -7.25
CA ASN A 385 22.18 29.38 -7.68
C ASN A 385 23.46 28.77 -8.28
N GLN A 386 23.97 27.68 -7.67
CA GLN A 386 25.15 26.98 -8.19
C GLN A 386 24.81 26.23 -9.48
N ILE A 387 23.61 25.64 -9.57
CA ILE A 387 23.13 24.98 -10.79
C ILE A 387 23.00 25.99 -11.94
N ASN A 388 22.53 27.21 -11.69
CA ASN A 388 22.51 28.31 -12.67
C ASN A 388 23.93 28.67 -13.19
N GLN A 389 24.94 28.62 -12.33
CA GLN A 389 26.33 28.82 -12.77
C GLN A 389 26.81 27.66 -13.63
N LEU A 390 26.47 26.41 -13.27
CA LEU A 390 26.83 25.22 -14.02
C LEU A 390 26.14 25.11 -15.41
N ALA A 391 25.02 25.79 -15.60
CA ALA A 391 24.41 25.93 -16.93
C ALA A 391 25.33 26.65 -17.94
N ARG A 392 26.39 27.34 -17.48
CA ARG A 392 27.42 27.98 -18.32
C ARG A 392 28.77 27.25 -18.31
N HIS A 393 28.81 26.01 -17.81
CA HIS A 393 30.03 25.23 -17.70
C HIS A 393 30.59 24.88 -19.07
N HIS A 394 31.94 24.81 -19.21
CA HIS A 394 32.60 24.47 -20.47
C HIS A 394 32.24 23.02 -20.96
N ASP A 395 32.06 22.09 -20.05
CA ASP A 395 31.62 20.72 -20.35
C ASP A 395 30.16 20.69 -20.73
N ALA A 396 29.81 20.12 -21.90
CA ALA A 396 28.46 20.07 -22.42
C ALA A 396 27.52 19.19 -21.61
N GLN A 397 28.03 18.09 -21.04
CA GLN A 397 27.21 17.19 -20.22
C GLN A 397 26.78 17.87 -18.92
N VAL A 398 27.69 18.60 -18.30
CA VAL A 398 27.40 19.39 -17.08
C VAL A 398 26.39 20.49 -17.38
N ARG A 399 26.55 21.23 -18.52
CA ARG A 399 25.58 22.27 -18.91
C ARG A 399 24.16 21.68 -19.10
N LEU A 400 24.06 20.61 -19.89
CA LEU A 400 22.77 19.95 -20.17
C LEU A 400 22.11 19.44 -18.89
N ALA A 401 22.89 18.78 -18.03
CA ALA A 401 22.39 18.32 -16.75
C ALA A 401 21.91 19.49 -15.88
N ALA A 402 22.68 20.57 -15.80
CA ALA A 402 22.30 21.75 -15.02
C ALA A 402 20.97 22.35 -15.49
N VAL A 403 20.78 22.53 -16.81
CA VAL A 403 19.55 23.11 -17.36
C VAL A 403 18.34 22.19 -17.08
N ARG A 404 18.49 20.90 -17.23
CA ARG A 404 17.45 19.93 -16.89
C ARG A 404 17.06 20.03 -15.41
N ARG A 405 18.04 20.12 -14.50
CA ARG A 405 17.79 20.26 -13.06
C ARG A 405 17.16 21.58 -12.69
N LEU A 406 17.49 22.69 -13.39
CA LEU A 406 16.78 23.95 -13.25
C LEU A 406 15.30 23.81 -13.62
N GLY A 407 15.00 23.09 -14.70
CA GLY A 407 13.63 22.78 -15.07
C GLY A 407 12.87 21.95 -14.02
N GLU A 408 13.56 21.04 -13.31
CA GLU A 408 12.96 20.20 -12.28
C GLU A 408 12.78 20.92 -10.93
N MET A 409 13.73 21.77 -10.53
CA MET A 409 13.85 22.32 -9.18
C MET A 409 13.55 23.81 -9.10
N GLY A 410 13.79 24.55 -10.19
CA GLY A 410 13.67 26.00 -10.25
C GLY A 410 12.23 26.50 -10.16
N GLY A 411 12.07 27.80 -9.94
CA GLY A 411 10.81 28.53 -9.98
C GLY A 411 10.82 29.57 -11.10
N SER A 412 9.97 30.58 -10.95
CA SER A 412 9.83 31.68 -11.91
C SER A 412 11.12 32.49 -12.14
N ALA A 413 11.94 32.59 -11.09
CA ALA A 413 13.21 33.33 -11.15
C ALA A 413 14.22 32.70 -12.14
N GLU A 414 14.06 31.42 -12.46
CA GLU A 414 14.95 30.68 -13.36
C GLU A 414 14.51 30.76 -14.83
N ILE A 415 13.33 31.30 -15.14
CA ILE A 415 12.85 31.46 -16.52
C ILE A 415 13.84 32.35 -17.31
N PRO A 416 14.21 33.57 -16.87
CA PRO A 416 15.14 34.41 -17.62
C PRO A 416 16.53 33.77 -17.82
N PRO A 417 17.20 33.19 -16.80
CA PRO A 417 18.49 32.50 -17.00
C PRO A 417 18.42 31.36 -18.04
N VAL A 418 17.33 30.55 -18.07
CA VAL A 418 17.18 29.46 -19.04
C VAL A 418 16.89 30.04 -20.44
N LEU A 419 16.12 31.12 -20.56
CA LEU A 419 15.94 31.84 -21.81
C LEU A 419 17.27 32.39 -22.36
N ASP A 420 18.12 33.00 -21.50
CA ASP A 420 19.44 33.45 -21.89
C ASP A 420 20.33 32.30 -22.38
N TRP A 421 20.26 31.16 -21.70
CA TRP A 421 20.97 29.95 -22.11
C TRP A 421 20.45 29.41 -23.47
N LEU A 422 19.14 29.37 -23.69
CA LEU A 422 18.54 28.98 -24.97
C LEU A 422 19.12 29.79 -26.12
N CYS A 423 19.31 31.10 -25.92
CA CYS A 423 19.88 31.98 -26.96
C CYS A 423 21.34 31.62 -27.32
N THR A 424 22.05 30.88 -26.48
CA THR A 424 23.39 30.37 -26.76
C THR A 424 23.40 28.92 -27.29
N ALA A 425 22.30 28.19 -27.15
CA ALA A 425 22.17 26.79 -27.56
C ALA A 425 22.26 26.65 -29.09
N ARG A 426 23.03 25.65 -29.53
CA ARG A 426 23.25 25.36 -30.96
C ARG A 426 22.92 23.92 -31.32
N GLU A 427 23.17 23.01 -30.40
CA GLU A 427 22.94 21.59 -30.59
C GLU A 427 21.48 21.20 -30.30
N THR A 428 20.95 20.20 -31.00
CA THR A 428 19.58 19.73 -30.80
C THR A 428 19.30 19.34 -29.36
N ALA A 429 20.23 18.65 -28.70
CA ALA A 429 20.10 18.23 -27.31
C ALA A 429 20.01 19.43 -26.34
N GLU A 430 20.68 20.54 -26.65
CA GLU A 430 20.60 21.78 -25.87
C GLU A 430 19.24 22.45 -26.05
N LEU A 431 18.75 22.52 -27.30
CA LEU A 431 17.41 23.08 -27.60
C LEU A 431 16.31 22.29 -26.91
N GLU A 432 16.38 20.95 -26.94
CA GLU A 432 15.40 20.09 -26.27
C GLU A 432 15.44 20.25 -24.74
N ALA A 433 16.64 20.34 -24.14
CA ALA A 433 16.78 20.56 -22.72
C ALA A 433 16.21 21.94 -22.27
N ALA A 434 16.43 22.98 -23.08
CA ALA A 434 15.83 24.30 -22.84
C ALA A 434 14.30 24.27 -22.93
N GLU A 435 13.76 23.61 -23.95
CA GLU A 435 12.32 23.47 -24.14
C GLU A 435 11.67 22.81 -22.93
N GLN A 436 12.21 21.66 -22.50
CA GLN A 436 11.70 20.92 -21.35
C GLN A 436 11.79 21.75 -20.06
N ALA A 437 12.93 22.40 -19.84
CA ALA A 437 13.12 23.23 -18.67
C ALA A 437 12.16 24.43 -18.65
N LEU A 438 12.04 25.19 -19.74
CA LEU A 438 11.14 26.32 -19.85
C LEU A 438 9.67 25.90 -19.70
N ALA A 439 9.25 24.81 -20.34
CA ALA A 439 7.90 24.32 -20.20
C ALA A 439 7.57 23.98 -18.73
N ALA A 440 8.50 23.33 -18.04
CA ALA A 440 8.33 22.98 -16.62
C ALA A 440 8.34 24.20 -15.69
N LEU A 441 9.22 25.18 -15.93
CA LEU A 441 9.30 26.43 -15.16
C LEU A 441 8.05 27.28 -15.36
N CYS A 442 7.62 27.47 -16.61
CA CYS A 442 6.43 28.26 -16.93
C CYS A 442 5.15 27.62 -16.39
N ALA A 443 5.06 26.29 -16.39
CA ALA A 443 3.90 25.58 -15.80
C ALA A 443 3.77 25.79 -14.28
N ARG A 444 4.85 26.13 -13.59
CA ARG A 444 4.87 26.46 -12.15
C ARG A 444 4.68 27.95 -11.85
N GLU A 445 4.75 28.80 -12.87
CA GLU A 445 4.52 30.23 -12.71
C GLU A 445 3.03 30.51 -12.44
N PRO A 446 2.67 31.12 -11.32
CA PRO A 446 1.29 31.43 -10.98
C PRO A 446 0.60 32.38 -11.96
N ASN A 447 1.37 33.17 -12.70
CA ASN A 447 0.89 34.11 -13.71
C ASN A 447 1.36 33.68 -15.11
N PRO A 448 0.58 32.90 -15.85
CA PRO A 448 0.93 32.46 -17.22
C PRO A 448 1.21 33.63 -18.18
N GLU A 449 0.52 34.76 -18.04
CA GLU A 449 0.73 35.94 -18.87
C GLU A 449 2.11 36.54 -18.68
N ALA A 450 2.63 36.57 -17.44
CA ALA A 450 3.97 37.01 -17.16
C ALA A 450 5.03 36.10 -17.78
N ALA A 451 4.84 34.78 -17.65
CA ALA A 451 5.72 33.80 -18.28
C ALA A 451 5.70 33.92 -19.81
N ALA A 452 4.52 34.02 -20.40
CA ALA A 452 4.35 34.18 -21.83
C ALA A 452 5.03 35.47 -22.35
N ALA A 453 4.90 36.58 -21.62
CA ALA A 453 5.55 37.84 -21.99
C ALA A 453 7.08 37.73 -21.97
N LEU A 454 7.66 37.06 -20.97
CA LEU A 454 9.10 36.81 -20.89
C LEU A 454 9.61 35.98 -22.07
N VAL A 455 8.89 34.89 -22.41
CA VAL A 455 9.25 34.00 -23.51
C VAL A 455 9.08 34.71 -24.85
N ALA A 456 7.97 35.43 -25.07
CA ALA A 456 7.69 36.17 -26.30
C ALA A 456 8.73 37.26 -26.58
N ALA A 457 9.22 37.98 -25.56
CA ALA A 457 10.24 39.00 -25.70
C ALA A 457 11.55 38.48 -26.31
N ARG A 458 11.86 37.19 -26.18
CA ARG A 458 13.06 36.56 -26.74
C ARG A 458 12.97 36.21 -28.21
N LEU A 459 11.76 36.14 -28.79
CA LEU A 459 11.58 35.78 -30.22
C LEU A 459 12.35 36.68 -31.18
N ALA A 460 12.43 37.98 -30.90
CA ALA A 460 13.09 38.90 -31.79
C ALA A 460 14.62 38.69 -31.92
N GLN A 461 15.27 38.12 -30.87
CA GLN A 461 16.71 37.92 -30.80
C GLN A 461 17.12 36.47 -31.11
N ALA A 462 16.15 35.56 -31.21
CA ALA A 462 16.38 34.11 -31.36
C ALA A 462 16.66 33.72 -32.83
N THR A 463 17.53 32.72 -33.01
CA THR A 463 17.71 32.05 -34.31
C THR A 463 16.49 31.23 -34.71
N THR A 464 16.41 30.79 -35.96
CA THR A 464 15.30 29.98 -36.46
C THR A 464 15.01 28.74 -35.59
N PRO A 465 16.00 27.88 -35.21
CA PRO A 465 15.75 26.77 -34.34
C PRO A 465 15.28 27.15 -32.94
N GLN A 466 15.84 28.21 -32.36
CA GLN A 466 15.47 28.75 -31.06
C GLN A 466 14.04 29.33 -31.05
N LYS A 467 13.66 30.07 -32.11
CA LYS A 467 12.28 30.57 -32.29
C LYS A 467 11.29 29.41 -32.32
N ALA A 468 11.61 28.31 -33.01
CA ALA A 468 10.73 27.15 -33.06
C ALA A 468 10.49 26.55 -31.67
N VAL A 469 11.53 26.49 -30.81
CA VAL A 469 11.41 26.08 -29.39
C VAL A 469 10.51 27.06 -28.63
N LEU A 470 10.78 28.38 -28.72
CA LEU A 470 10.01 29.39 -28.02
C LEU A 470 8.51 29.33 -28.38
N LEU A 471 8.18 29.12 -29.65
CA LEU A 471 6.78 28.98 -30.12
C LEU A 471 6.09 27.75 -29.52
N ARG A 472 6.80 26.62 -29.36
CA ARG A 472 6.26 25.44 -28.68
C ARG A 472 6.04 25.69 -27.19
N VAL A 473 7.00 26.36 -26.53
CA VAL A 473 6.85 26.76 -25.11
C VAL A 473 5.65 27.70 -24.96
N LEU A 474 5.53 28.73 -25.80
CA LEU A 474 4.37 29.66 -25.78
C LEU A 474 3.04 28.94 -25.93
N SER A 475 2.96 27.97 -26.87
CA SER A 475 1.75 27.17 -27.03
C SER A 475 1.40 26.35 -25.80
N ALA A 476 2.39 25.86 -25.06
CA ALA A 476 2.18 25.09 -23.82
C ALA A 476 1.80 26.01 -22.64
N VAL A 477 2.32 27.23 -22.58
CA VAL A 477 2.06 28.23 -21.52
C VAL A 477 0.63 28.77 -21.65
N GLY A 478 0.22 29.08 -22.88
CA GLY A 478 -1.08 29.71 -23.11
C GLY A 478 -1.10 31.21 -22.80
N GLY A 479 -2.31 31.77 -22.76
CA GLY A 479 -2.53 33.18 -22.44
C GLY A 479 -2.48 34.12 -23.65
N SER A 480 -2.97 35.35 -23.46
CA SER A 480 -3.13 36.32 -24.55
C SER A 480 -1.80 36.77 -25.13
N ALA A 481 -0.76 36.96 -24.29
CA ALA A 481 0.56 37.33 -24.73
C ALA A 481 1.19 36.24 -25.63
N ALA A 482 1.04 34.96 -25.26
CA ALA A 482 1.50 33.83 -26.06
C ALA A 482 0.79 33.76 -27.41
N LEU A 483 -0.53 33.87 -27.41
CA LEU A 483 -1.33 33.79 -28.63
C LEU A 483 -0.99 34.91 -29.60
N ASN A 484 -0.86 36.16 -29.11
CA ASN A 484 -0.46 37.31 -29.91
C ASN A 484 0.93 37.12 -30.54
N ALA A 485 1.88 36.59 -29.78
CA ALA A 485 3.22 36.31 -30.29
C ALA A 485 3.21 35.22 -31.38
N ILE A 486 2.43 34.15 -31.19
CA ILE A 486 2.29 33.08 -32.18
C ILE A 486 1.60 33.60 -33.46
N ARG A 487 0.52 34.40 -33.32
CA ARG A 487 -0.14 35.08 -34.47
C ARG A 487 0.82 35.96 -35.26
N ALA A 488 1.67 36.71 -34.60
CA ALA A 488 2.72 37.50 -35.24
C ALA A 488 3.71 36.60 -36.01
N ALA A 489 4.13 35.49 -35.43
CA ALA A 489 5.07 34.54 -36.03
C ALA A 489 4.51 33.80 -37.26
N VAL A 490 3.20 33.71 -37.41
CA VAL A 490 2.59 33.20 -38.67
C VAL A 490 2.96 34.04 -39.89
N LYS A 491 3.32 35.31 -39.70
CA LYS A 491 3.74 36.25 -40.74
C LYS A 491 5.26 36.41 -40.84
N ASP A 492 6.04 35.60 -40.14
CA ASP A 492 7.52 35.65 -40.17
C ASP A 492 8.03 35.41 -41.62
N PRO A 493 9.07 36.12 -42.07
CA PRO A 493 9.65 35.90 -43.41
C PRO A 493 10.16 34.46 -43.63
N ALA A 494 10.66 33.78 -42.57
CA ALA A 494 11.19 32.44 -42.65
C ALA A 494 10.06 31.39 -42.71
N PRO A 495 10.02 30.52 -43.73
CA PRO A 495 8.97 29.51 -43.86
C PRO A 495 8.94 28.50 -42.74
N GLU A 496 10.09 28.17 -42.14
CA GLU A 496 10.22 27.26 -41.03
C GLU A 496 9.54 27.83 -39.77
N ILE A 497 9.64 29.14 -39.55
CA ILE A 497 9.00 29.83 -38.41
C ILE A 497 7.49 29.90 -38.62
N ARG A 498 7.05 30.25 -39.83
CA ARG A 498 5.59 30.19 -40.16
C ARG A 498 5.02 28.81 -39.88
N ALA A 499 5.72 27.75 -40.34
CA ALA A 499 5.27 26.37 -40.11
C ALA A 499 5.27 26.02 -38.61
N ALA A 500 6.25 26.47 -37.84
CA ALA A 500 6.28 26.29 -36.39
C ALA A 500 5.16 27.02 -35.67
N ALA A 501 4.84 28.27 -36.11
CA ALA A 501 3.75 29.06 -35.55
C ALA A 501 2.37 28.41 -35.85
N VAL A 502 2.16 27.91 -37.08
CA VAL A 502 0.91 27.21 -37.44
C VAL A 502 0.77 25.91 -36.63
N ARG A 503 1.86 25.16 -36.39
CA ARG A 503 1.81 24.00 -35.50
C ARG A 503 1.48 24.39 -34.05
N ALA A 504 2.02 25.50 -33.57
CA ALA A 504 1.73 26.04 -32.25
C ALA A 504 0.25 26.44 -32.10
N LEU A 505 -0.34 27.09 -33.11
CA LEU A 505 -1.79 27.32 -33.17
C LEU A 505 -2.58 26.02 -33.19
N GLY A 506 -2.14 25.03 -33.97
CA GLY A 506 -2.81 23.72 -34.07
C GLY A 506 -2.75 22.88 -32.82
N SER A 507 -1.81 23.15 -31.89
CA SER A 507 -1.71 22.52 -30.56
C SER A 507 -2.42 23.30 -29.45
N TRP A 508 -2.97 24.46 -29.77
CA TRP A 508 -3.71 25.31 -28.83
C TRP A 508 -5.09 24.68 -28.50
N ARG A 509 -5.37 24.53 -27.19
CA ARG A 509 -6.57 23.81 -26.74
C ARG A 509 -7.83 24.67 -26.55
N SER A 510 -7.76 25.96 -26.88
CA SER A 510 -8.92 26.85 -26.80
C SER A 510 -9.53 27.14 -28.17
N PRO A 511 -10.86 27.17 -28.30
CA PRO A 511 -11.54 27.45 -29.58
C PRO A 511 -11.26 28.84 -30.15
N GLU A 512 -10.64 29.73 -29.40
CA GLU A 512 -10.29 31.09 -29.86
C GLU A 512 -9.34 31.13 -31.05
N VAL A 513 -8.60 30.06 -31.34
CA VAL A 513 -7.72 29.93 -32.52
C VAL A 513 -8.41 29.34 -33.75
N ALA A 514 -9.65 28.89 -33.63
CA ALA A 514 -10.39 28.30 -34.76
C ALA A 514 -10.47 29.24 -35.97
N PRO A 515 -10.76 30.55 -35.81
CA PRO A 515 -10.77 31.49 -36.95
C PRO A 515 -9.40 31.62 -37.64
N ASP A 516 -8.31 31.68 -36.85
CA ASP A 516 -6.94 31.78 -37.38
C ASP A 516 -6.56 30.53 -38.21
N LEU A 517 -6.86 29.34 -37.69
CA LEU A 517 -6.59 28.09 -38.39
C LEU A 517 -7.43 27.91 -39.64
N LEU A 518 -8.72 28.33 -39.61
CA LEU A 518 -9.60 28.27 -40.76
C LEU A 518 -9.14 29.24 -41.87
N GLU A 519 -8.81 30.49 -41.54
CA GLU A 519 -8.27 31.46 -42.45
C GLU A 519 -7.00 30.94 -43.13
N LEU A 520 -6.07 30.40 -42.37
CA LEU A 520 -4.83 29.82 -42.89
C LEU A 520 -5.09 28.59 -43.80
N ALA A 521 -6.04 27.75 -43.47
CA ALA A 521 -6.40 26.60 -44.28
C ALA A 521 -7.03 27.02 -45.62
N GLN A 522 -7.76 28.14 -45.66
CA GLN A 522 -8.41 28.68 -46.87
C GLN A 522 -7.45 29.49 -47.73
N SER A 523 -6.64 30.35 -47.14
CA SER A 523 -5.96 31.44 -47.83
C SER A 523 -4.44 31.37 -47.91
N ALA A 524 -3.76 30.49 -47.13
CA ALA A 524 -2.31 30.41 -47.16
C ALA A 524 -1.80 30.05 -48.58
N GLY A 525 -0.80 30.79 -49.06
CA GLY A 525 -0.22 30.52 -50.38
C GLY A 525 0.64 29.24 -50.41
N ASP A 526 1.10 28.75 -49.25
CA ASP A 526 1.93 27.56 -49.12
C ASP A 526 1.04 26.32 -48.78
N PRO A 527 1.03 25.28 -49.65
CA PRO A 527 0.26 24.07 -49.42
C PRO A 527 0.60 23.34 -48.09
N THR A 528 1.84 23.47 -47.60
CA THR A 528 2.24 22.90 -46.33
C THR A 528 1.56 23.59 -45.18
N LEU A 529 1.49 24.93 -45.20
CA LEU A 529 0.80 25.68 -44.16
C LEU A 529 -0.71 25.43 -44.19
N LYS A 530 -1.32 25.31 -45.36
CA LYS A 530 -2.75 24.92 -45.49
C LYS A 530 -3.02 23.58 -44.80
N SER A 531 -2.21 22.55 -45.12
CA SER A 531 -2.36 21.23 -44.54
C SER A 531 -2.14 21.24 -43.01
N LEU A 532 -1.14 21.98 -42.53
CA LEU A 532 -0.89 22.11 -41.08
C LEU A 532 -2.03 22.79 -40.34
N ALA A 533 -2.54 23.89 -40.91
CA ALA A 533 -3.66 24.62 -40.35
C ALA A 533 -4.95 23.80 -40.35
N LEU A 534 -5.25 23.09 -41.45
CA LEU A 534 -6.41 22.21 -41.54
C LEU A 534 -6.36 21.06 -40.56
N ARG A 535 -5.17 20.44 -40.37
CA ARG A 535 -4.98 19.41 -39.35
C ARG A 535 -5.17 19.95 -37.93
N GLY A 536 -4.63 21.14 -37.61
CA GLY A 536 -4.87 21.81 -36.34
C GLY A 536 -6.34 22.09 -36.09
N TYR A 537 -7.04 22.62 -37.13
CA TYR A 537 -8.46 22.90 -37.07
C TYR A 537 -9.33 21.65 -36.82
N LEU A 538 -9.00 20.55 -37.49
CA LEU A 538 -9.67 19.26 -37.28
C LEU A 538 -9.34 18.65 -35.90
N THR A 539 -8.13 18.81 -35.43
CA THR A 539 -7.75 18.37 -34.05
C THR A 539 -8.59 19.11 -33.01
N LEU A 540 -8.76 20.43 -33.17
CA LEU A 540 -9.60 21.24 -32.30
C LEU A 540 -11.08 20.86 -32.41
N ALA A 541 -11.58 20.56 -33.62
CA ALA A 541 -12.95 20.06 -33.83
C ALA A 541 -13.17 18.68 -33.18
N GLY A 542 -12.10 17.90 -32.95
CA GLY A 542 -12.14 16.62 -32.22
C GLY A 542 -12.17 16.79 -30.71
N ASP A 543 -11.81 17.95 -30.17
CA ASP A 543 -11.76 18.20 -28.74
C ASP A 543 -13.17 18.26 -28.12
N THR A 544 -13.38 17.45 -27.07
CA THR A 544 -14.69 17.36 -26.38
C THR A 544 -15.02 18.59 -25.54
N GLU A 545 -14.04 19.41 -25.20
CA GLU A 545 -14.24 20.69 -24.49
C GLU A 545 -14.91 21.75 -25.40
N VAL A 546 -14.77 21.61 -26.70
CA VAL A 546 -15.47 22.49 -27.68
C VAL A 546 -16.95 22.05 -27.79
N PRO A 547 -17.93 22.99 -27.71
CA PRO A 547 -19.35 22.67 -27.80
C PRO A 547 -19.67 21.84 -29.06
N ALA A 548 -20.52 20.82 -28.90
CA ALA A 548 -20.82 19.87 -29.97
C ALA A 548 -21.36 20.54 -31.28
N ARG A 549 -22.10 21.67 -31.15
CA ARG A 549 -22.57 22.47 -32.29
C ARG A 549 -21.40 23.08 -33.04
N ASP A 550 -20.47 23.70 -32.32
CA ASP A 550 -19.32 24.39 -32.92
C ASP A 550 -18.39 23.38 -33.58
N ARG A 551 -18.19 22.21 -32.96
CA ARG A 551 -17.45 21.08 -33.55
C ARG A 551 -18.02 20.59 -34.86
N LEU A 552 -19.37 20.51 -34.96
CA LEU A 552 -20.05 20.11 -36.21
C LEU A 552 -19.88 21.18 -37.28
N ASP A 553 -20.04 22.46 -36.91
CA ASP A 553 -19.83 23.58 -37.84
C ASP A 553 -18.39 23.63 -38.36
N MET A 554 -17.41 23.38 -37.47
CA MET A 554 -16.00 23.24 -37.86
C MET A 554 -15.78 22.08 -38.83
N CYS A 555 -16.38 20.92 -38.61
CA CYS A 555 -16.29 19.80 -39.56
C CYS A 555 -16.95 20.11 -40.90
N GLN A 556 -18.05 20.88 -40.93
CA GLN A 556 -18.68 21.32 -42.19
C GLN A 556 -17.76 22.26 -43.00
N GLN A 557 -17.03 23.16 -42.32
CA GLN A 557 -16.06 24.01 -43.00
C GLN A 557 -14.86 23.20 -43.50
N ALA A 558 -14.33 22.32 -42.66
CA ALA A 558 -13.20 21.45 -43.00
C ALA A 558 -13.50 20.52 -44.18
N ALA A 559 -14.74 19.98 -44.25
CA ALA A 559 -15.17 19.11 -45.37
C ALA A 559 -15.07 19.77 -46.76
N LYS A 560 -15.10 21.09 -46.80
CA LYS A 560 -14.93 21.86 -48.04
C LYS A 560 -13.46 22.06 -48.44
N LEU A 561 -12.54 21.80 -47.52
CA LEU A 561 -11.12 22.11 -47.65
C LEU A 561 -10.22 20.87 -47.73
N VAL A 562 -10.73 19.70 -47.30
CA VAL A 562 -9.94 18.45 -47.30
C VAL A 562 -9.72 17.98 -48.75
N GLU A 563 -8.46 17.95 -49.16
CA GLU A 563 -8.05 17.47 -50.48
C GLU A 563 -7.34 16.12 -50.41
N LYS A 564 -6.40 16.00 -49.45
CA LYS A 564 -5.56 14.80 -49.27
C LYS A 564 -6.30 13.71 -48.51
N ASP A 565 -6.01 12.44 -48.84
CA ASP A 565 -6.66 11.30 -48.19
C ASP A 565 -6.40 11.26 -46.70
N ASP A 566 -5.21 11.67 -46.24
CA ASP A 566 -4.89 11.74 -44.77
C ASP A 566 -5.75 12.79 -44.06
N GLU A 567 -6.03 13.92 -44.68
CA GLU A 567 -6.90 14.95 -44.13
C GLU A 567 -8.37 14.47 -44.07
N LYS A 568 -8.83 13.77 -45.11
CA LYS A 568 -10.15 13.14 -45.16
C LYS A 568 -10.28 12.06 -44.06
N ARG A 569 -9.24 11.21 -43.84
CA ARG A 569 -9.23 10.24 -42.77
C ARG A 569 -9.33 10.90 -41.39
N LEU A 570 -8.62 12.02 -41.20
CA LEU A 570 -8.70 12.77 -39.97
C LEU A 570 -10.10 13.33 -39.73
N LEU A 571 -10.74 13.93 -40.77
CA LEU A 571 -12.11 14.40 -40.70
C LEU A 571 -13.10 13.27 -40.38
N LEU A 572 -12.98 12.10 -41.04
CA LEU A 572 -13.79 10.92 -40.76
C LEU A 572 -13.66 10.46 -39.33
N GLY A 573 -12.41 10.45 -38.78
CA GLY A 573 -12.12 10.14 -37.38
C GLY A 573 -12.85 11.07 -36.41
N VAL A 574 -12.81 12.37 -36.66
CA VAL A 574 -13.50 13.37 -35.84
C VAL A 574 -15.03 13.20 -35.93
N LEU A 575 -15.59 13.05 -37.16
CA LEU A 575 -17.02 12.87 -37.35
C LEU A 575 -17.56 11.59 -36.70
N SER A 576 -16.81 10.48 -36.76
CA SER A 576 -17.21 9.21 -36.12
C SER A 576 -17.30 9.31 -34.59
N GLY A 577 -16.58 10.25 -34.00
CA GLY A 577 -16.62 10.57 -32.58
C GLY A 577 -17.83 11.39 -32.13
N MET A 578 -18.56 12.02 -33.09
CA MET A 578 -19.69 12.89 -32.80
C MET A 578 -20.98 12.10 -32.54
N ASN A 579 -21.84 12.62 -31.65
CA ASN A 579 -23.18 12.07 -31.46
C ASN A 579 -24.21 12.95 -32.19
N SER A 580 -24.06 13.10 -33.50
CA SER A 580 -24.91 13.96 -34.33
C SER A 580 -25.33 13.29 -35.63
N PRO A 581 -26.64 13.22 -35.96
CA PRO A 581 -27.11 12.69 -37.24
C PRO A 581 -26.60 13.47 -38.44
N ALA A 582 -26.30 14.76 -38.28
CA ALA A 582 -25.77 15.59 -39.36
C ALA A 582 -24.35 15.18 -39.78
N ALA A 583 -23.58 14.55 -38.88
CA ALA A 583 -22.27 14.01 -39.21
C ALA A 583 -22.34 12.88 -40.26
N VAL A 584 -23.43 12.11 -40.31
CA VAL A 584 -23.63 11.04 -41.31
C VAL A 584 -23.64 11.65 -42.73
N GLY A 585 -24.36 12.76 -42.92
CA GLY A 585 -24.41 13.44 -44.22
C GLY A 585 -23.06 14.03 -44.67
N LEU A 586 -22.17 14.35 -43.74
CA LEU A 586 -20.81 14.80 -44.05
C LEU A 586 -19.87 13.62 -44.39
N ILE A 587 -20.14 12.41 -43.90
CA ILE A 587 -19.36 11.21 -44.19
C ILE A 587 -19.80 10.56 -45.52
N GLU A 588 -21.08 10.63 -45.87
CA GLU A 588 -21.69 9.92 -47.01
C GLU A 588 -20.98 10.14 -48.37
N PRO A 589 -20.52 11.37 -48.75
CA PRO A 589 -19.78 11.59 -49.98
C PRO A 589 -18.46 10.80 -50.09
N PHE A 590 -17.86 10.42 -48.98
CA PHE A 590 -16.63 9.66 -48.96
C PHE A 590 -16.82 8.16 -49.24
N LEU A 591 -18.07 7.65 -49.21
CA LEU A 591 -18.37 6.28 -49.60
C LEU A 591 -18.11 5.99 -51.08
N ASP A 592 -18.06 7.02 -51.90
CA ASP A 592 -17.81 6.92 -53.34
C ASP A 592 -16.33 7.12 -53.70
N GLN A 593 -15.44 7.29 -52.71
CA GLN A 593 -14.04 7.53 -52.91
C GLN A 593 -13.22 6.27 -52.54
N PRO A 594 -12.71 5.49 -53.51
CA PRO A 594 -12.09 4.17 -53.25
C PRO A 594 -10.95 4.19 -52.21
N ALA A 595 -10.15 5.28 -52.20
CA ALA A 595 -8.98 5.41 -51.33
C ALA A 595 -9.31 5.53 -49.80
N ILE A 596 -10.55 5.91 -49.45
CA ILE A 596 -10.99 6.16 -48.08
C ILE A 596 -12.37 5.55 -47.81
N GLN A 597 -12.91 4.74 -48.73
CA GLN A 597 -14.24 4.14 -48.65
C GLN A 597 -14.45 3.28 -47.43
N GLU A 598 -13.47 2.45 -47.08
CA GLU A 598 -13.56 1.56 -45.90
C GLU A 598 -13.56 2.34 -44.59
N GLU A 599 -12.78 3.42 -44.50
CA GLU A 599 -12.78 4.30 -43.33
C GLU A 599 -14.14 5.02 -43.21
N ALA A 600 -14.72 5.47 -44.31
CA ALA A 600 -16.05 6.08 -44.33
C ALA A 600 -17.15 5.08 -43.93
N CYS A 601 -17.08 3.84 -44.43
CA CYS A 601 -17.98 2.76 -44.03
C CYS A 601 -17.87 2.48 -42.49
N THR A 602 -16.66 2.41 -41.99
CA THR A 602 -16.39 2.19 -40.55
C THR A 602 -16.94 3.34 -39.70
N ALA A 603 -16.76 4.58 -40.15
CA ALA A 603 -17.25 5.78 -39.48
C ALA A 603 -18.78 5.83 -39.41
N ILE A 604 -19.49 5.51 -40.54
CA ILE A 604 -20.96 5.47 -40.57
C ILE A 604 -21.52 4.40 -39.65
N VAL A 605 -20.96 3.17 -39.69
CA VAL A 605 -21.41 2.08 -38.81
C VAL A 605 -21.23 2.44 -37.34
N GLY A 606 -20.04 2.92 -36.96
CA GLY A 606 -19.75 3.31 -35.56
C GLY A 606 -20.63 4.45 -35.06
N LEU A 607 -20.92 5.43 -35.93
CA LEU A 607 -21.82 6.55 -35.63
C LEU A 607 -23.28 6.09 -35.50
N ALA A 608 -23.75 5.23 -36.40
CA ALA A 608 -25.08 4.68 -36.36
C ALA A 608 -25.34 3.81 -35.12
N GLU A 609 -24.37 3.02 -34.72
CA GLU A 609 -24.45 2.25 -33.46
C GLU A 609 -24.70 3.15 -32.25
N LYS A 610 -23.96 4.27 -32.15
CA LYS A 610 -24.13 5.24 -31.05
C LYS A 610 -25.51 5.93 -31.12
N LEU A 611 -25.90 6.38 -32.29
CA LEU A 611 -27.15 7.10 -32.47
C LEU A 611 -28.39 6.23 -32.21
N LEU A 612 -28.36 4.95 -32.61
CA LEU A 612 -29.45 3.99 -32.35
C LEU A 612 -29.51 3.45 -30.95
N GLN A 613 -28.47 3.68 -30.11
CA GLN A 613 -28.49 3.41 -28.69
C GLN A 613 -29.02 4.59 -27.86
N GLY A 614 -29.07 5.79 -28.44
CA GLY A 614 -29.45 7.02 -27.75
C GLY A 614 -30.98 7.16 -27.57
N LYS A 615 -31.39 8.04 -26.63
CA LYS A 615 -32.82 8.36 -26.35
C LYS A 615 -33.60 8.93 -27.55
N GLN A 616 -32.92 9.34 -28.58
CA GLN A 616 -33.53 9.92 -29.80
C GLN A 616 -33.48 8.96 -31.01
N ALA A 617 -33.24 7.67 -30.78
CA ALA A 617 -33.09 6.67 -31.84
C ALA A 617 -34.22 6.71 -32.87
N ALA A 618 -35.47 6.78 -32.43
CA ALA A 618 -36.64 6.87 -33.33
C ALA A 618 -36.63 8.11 -34.25
N LYS A 619 -36.15 9.27 -33.78
CA LYS A 619 -36.10 10.51 -34.56
C LYS A 619 -35.03 10.51 -35.64
N VAL A 620 -33.95 9.73 -35.42
CA VAL A 620 -32.78 9.71 -36.30
C VAL A 620 -32.75 8.49 -37.22
N ALA A 621 -33.49 7.44 -36.87
CA ALA A 621 -33.51 6.16 -37.56
C ALA A 621 -33.70 6.26 -39.06
N GLY A 622 -34.69 7.04 -39.51
CA GLY A 622 -34.97 7.22 -40.96
C GLY A 622 -33.81 7.82 -41.75
N ARG A 623 -32.95 8.63 -41.11
CA ARG A 623 -31.79 9.24 -41.78
C ARG A 623 -30.59 8.29 -41.89
N LEU A 624 -30.60 7.19 -41.15
CA LEU A 624 -29.51 6.22 -41.13
C LEU A 624 -29.71 5.09 -42.15
N VAL A 625 -30.93 4.82 -42.57
CA VAL A 625 -31.25 3.67 -43.45
C VAL A 625 -30.49 3.71 -44.76
N ALA A 626 -30.61 4.77 -45.55
CA ALA A 626 -29.98 4.87 -46.86
C ALA A 626 -28.42 4.84 -46.79
N PRO A 627 -27.76 5.59 -45.90
CA PRO A 627 -26.29 5.49 -45.72
C PRO A 627 -25.83 4.09 -45.31
N LEU A 628 -26.53 3.41 -44.42
CA LEU A 628 -26.17 2.05 -43.97
C LEU A 628 -26.40 1.01 -45.09
N GLU A 629 -27.48 1.13 -45.89
CA GLU A 629 -27.69 0.28 -47.06
C GLU A 629 -26.59 0.48 -48.12
N LYS A 630 -26.10 1.72 -48.28
CA LYS A 630 -24.96 2.02 -49.14
C LYS A 630 -23.69 1.37 -48.60
N VAL A 631 -23.39 1.49 -47.30
CA VAL A 631 -22.25 0.81 -46.65
C VAL A 631 -22.31 -0.69 -46.89
N ALA A 632 -23.44 -1.35 -46.64
CA ALA A 632 -23.59 -2.78 -46.84
C ALA A 632 -23.27 -3.26 -48.27
N ARG A 633 -23.45 -2.36 -49.28
CA ARG A 633 -23.17 -2.66 -50.70
C ARG A 633 -21.72 -2.41 -51.09
N VAL A 634 -21.08 -1.39 -50.51
CA VAL A 634 -19.79 -0.90 -51.04
C VAL A 634 -18.58 -1.38 -50.24
N THR A 635 -18.76 -1.82 -48.97
CA THR A 635 -17.64 -2.30 -48.16
C THR A 635 -17.16 -3.65 -48.64
N SER A 636 -15.83 -3.84 -48.67
CA SER A 636 -15.17 -5.13 -48.93
C SER A 636 -15.13 -6.04 -47.69
N LYS A 637 -15.40 -5.51 -46.50
CA LYS A 637 -15.29 -6.22 -45.22
C LYS A 637 -16.62 -6.89 -44.85
N ALA A 638 -16.70 -8.21 -44.94
CA ALA A 638 -17.91 -8.99 -44.66
C ALA A 638 -18.53 -8.70 -43.27
N ASP A 639 -17.72 -8.52 -42.23
CA ASP A 639 -18.22 -8.18 -40.89
C ASP A 639 -18.86 -6.80 -40.84
N LEU A 640 -18.29 -5.82 -41.54
CA LEU A 640 -18.83 -4.47 -41.61
C LEU A 640 -20.14 -4.44 -42.38
N ALA A 641 -20.22 -5.21 -43.48
CA ALA A 641 -21.46 -5.36 -44.25
C ALA A 641 -22.59 -5.99 -43.42
N ARG A 642 -22.28 -7.04 -42.66
CA ARG A 642 -23.23 -7.68 -41.74
C ARG A 642 -23.73 -6.71 -40.67
N ARG A 643 -22.82 -5.98 -40.01
CA ARG A 643 -23.17 -4.98 -38.98
C ARG A 643 -24.02 -3.85 -39.56
N ALA A 644 -23.69 -3.37 -40.74
CA ALA A 644 -24.49 -2.35 -41.44
C ALA A 644 -25.92 -2.85 -41.72
N THR A 645 -26.07 -4.11 -42.19
CA THR A 645 -27.39 -4.74 -42.44
C THR A 645 -28.21 -4.90 -41.14
N GLU A 646 -27.57 -5.33 -40.04
CA GLU A 646 -28.23 -5.41 -38.74
C GLU A 646 -28.71 -4.03 -38.25
N LEU A 647 -27.90 -2.99 -38.45
CA LEU A 647 -28.25 -1.62 -38.08
C LEU A 647 -29.38 -1.05 -38.98
N VAL A 648 -29.42 -1.42 -40.27
CA VAL A 648 -30.57 -1.07 -41.17
C VAL A 648 -31.88 -1.65 -40.59
N ASN A 649 -31.88 -2.92 -40.23
CA ASN A 649 -33.08 -3.57 -39.68
C ASN A 649 -33.50 -2.93 -38.35
N ARG A 650 -32.52 -2.60 -37.51
CA ARG A 650 -32.76 -1.90 -36.23
C ARG A 650 -33.27 -0.48 -36.44
N ALA A 651 -32.74 0.24 -37.42
CA ALA A 651 -33.20 1.59 -37.76
C ALA A 651 -34.65 1.56 -38.31
N LYS A 652 -34.99 0.62 -39.21
CA LYS A 652 -36.35 0.42 -39.68
C LYS A 652 -37.32 0.09 -38.56
N ALA A 653 -36.94 -0.76 -37.62
CA ALA A 653 -37.77 -1.08 -36.46
C ALA A 653 -37.94 0.07 -35.47
N ALA A 654 -36.93 0.94 -35.33
CA ALA A 654 -37.00 2.09 -34.42
C ALA A 654 -37.75 3.30 -35.02
N GLY A 655 -37.90 3.35 -36.34
CA GLY A 655 -38.62 4.41 -37.06
C GLY A 655 -40.07 4.06 -37.44
N ALA A 656 -40.49 2.79 -37.25
CA ALA A 656 -41.85 2.32 -37.36
C ALA A 656 -42.60 2.54 -36.05
#